data_5702f137b13f22e6316f966c62402f53
#
_entry.id   5702f137b13f22e6316f966c62402f53
#
_cell.length_a   1.000
_cell.length_b   1.000
_cell.length_c   1.000
_cell.angle_alpha   90.00
_cell.angle_beta   90.00
_cell.angle_gamma   90.00
#
_symmetry.space_group_name_H-M   'P 1'
#
loop_
_entity.id
_entity.type
_entity.pdbx_description
1 polymer ?
#
loop_
_entity_poly.entity_id
_entity_poly.type
_entity_poly.pdbx_seq_one_letter_code
_entity_poly.pdbx_strand_id
1 'polypeptide(L)'
;MRERNNVKRTGLMIVVVALAAMSPLARAQDSVDVTFRYTNPSVGGVTLVGEFESTPWTSGLLPMTPQGGGLWTRTARLLIGGNPNPDVGKTPPGSWQYKFFYTGASSWPNDPLNHHVNPADNDNTYIYTRDPTLYQVLPNQRQPMVTTSAPTISSYIFPKVGATVDTSTIRLIIDGTTIGGLGAFYDTLAKQLSYPLATPLLNGSHTLIVRAASSAGGSSADTVTFFTQGGYVQISNPGGYATRTSQRTLYGLVQGMTVTQVKIVRNNTDTTVASISAGNFSAVVPLAEGLNTFKALADSSGTQVSSTPVSFTRLVNHIPNALISFNDHGSIDLQATGSTSPDSGRTLKFIWGEDPSNPAVIGGVNGNTSPVVTVSRPSVQGEYYFSLIATDTSGNSDTTRNYFTVGPTPSIVVPTLASVPRWVREGRMYTMFFKMHTASGTINAALPDLNRIASMGYNILWVLPVMKNREPINNGSGPGYNIVDFTTVAPEYGTNQDMKNFIAQAHSLGMKVILDITPNHTSSSHPFVLDARTFGVASQYWTYYQHQFLGTGMESQSMTSDGFVYYSGNSDALLNYNWADIDACAYMIDVYRFWVRSIGADGYRLDEYWGPHSRANGGAGGEGEMGDPVRTALKHIHPDIALLGETAGTGLGTEVSYADDGGGLDEGYDWNLKNYVQSNIWALDAASRVNNLDGNLRNSSATQAMGYVPGPNSYFLRFLENQDEDRIAYVYSVGGTVDAATARARTMPVSTAVNLAVGLPQVYAGQEVGRGPGIADSYDRRRGVLNFADPAGLILMPHYQKLAQIKKQYLCFSTQSMVLLGTDVSGVYAYTRPYPGVNGVVVANIDGAPHDAKITLSTIGNPGPLVGLSDGTTYVATDLYNGNTTQAVQFTGGIDTLKVSLPAYGSAVFVIDNVAHTLVLPPLTGIGVSASIAPPREYSLSQNYPNPFNPATTISYQIRSAGGVTLRVYDLLGRDVAMLVNEYQAAGSYTKTFDASRLSSGGYFYRLQAGSFVNTKKMVLAK
;
A
#
# COMPACT_ATOMS: atom_id res chain seq x y z
N MET A 1 -46.22 -5.88 12.12
CA MET A 1 -47.56 -6.39 11.68
C MET A 1 -47.29 -7.12 10.37
N ARG A 2 -47.36 -8.43 10.47
CA ARG A 2 -48.29 -9.38 9.73
C ARG A 2 -48.11 -9.30 8.21
N GLU A 3 -48.02 -10.35 7.41
CA GLU A 3 -48.09 -11.83 7.59
C GLU A 3 -47.63 -12.47 6.27
N ARG A 4 -47.01 -13.61 6.42
CA ARG A 4 -46.97 -14.81 5.59
C ARG A 4 -47.80 -14.85 4.26
N ASN A 5 -47.20 -15.48 3.24
CA ASN A 5 -47.87 -16.63 2.61
C ASN A 5 -46.88 -17.61 1.94
N ASN A 6 -47.01 -18.87 2.35
CA ASN A 6 -46.46 -20.08 1.78
C ASN A 6 -47.21 -20.45 0.50
N VAL A 7 -46.50 -20.92 -0.54
CA VAL A 7 -47.05 -21.90 -1.51
C VAL A 7 -46.05 -23.02 -1.74
N LYS A 8 -46.43 -24.19 -1.31
CA LYS A 8 -45.82 -25.48 -1.68
C LYS A 8 -46.13 -25.81 -3.14
N ARG A 9 -45.15 -26.37 -3.87
CA ARG A 9 -45.43 -27.31 -4.96
C ARG A 9 -44.44 -28.47 -4.94
N THR A 10 -45.03 -29.62 -4.96
CA THR A 10 -44.55 -30.99 -4.90
C THR A 10 -44.05 -31.48 -6.27
N GLY A 11 -42.93 -32.21 -6.26
CA GLY A 11 -42.77 -33.47 -7.01
C GLY A 11 -42.28 -33.39 -8.45
N LEU A 12 -41.06 -33.90 -8.70
CA LEU A 12 -40.87 -35.00 -9.66
C LEU A 12 -39.48 -35.64 -9.39
N MET A 13 -39.51 -36.90 -9.07
CA MET A 13 -38.37 -37.80 -8.87
C MET A 13 -37.95 -38.34 -10.24
N ILE A 14 -36.74 -38.00 -10.70
CA ILE A 14 -36.12 -38.68 -11.85
C ILE A 14 -34.92 -39.45 -11.34
N VAL A 15 -35.00 -40.77 -11.35
CA VAL A 15 -33.90 -41.70 -11.09
C VAL A 15 -33.01 -41.73 -12.34
N VAL A 16 -31.77 -41.24 -12.23
CA VAL A 16 -30.70 -41.49 -13.19
C VAL A 16 -29.66 -42.38 -12.53
N VAL A 17 -29.58 -43.60 -13.08
CA VAL A 17 -28.49 -44.54 -12.76
C VAL A 17 -27.19 -43.97 -13.32
N ALA A 18 -26.27 -43.58 -12.45
CA ALA A 18 -24.94 -43.16 -12.83
C ALA A 18 -23.96 -44.35 -12.68
N LEU A 19 -23.25 -44.67 -13.74
CA LEU A 19 -22.09 -45.55 -13.72
C LEU A 19 -21.02 -44.99 -12.74
N ALA A 20 -20.61 -45.90 -11.86
CA ALA A 20 -19.50 -45.66 -10.97
C ALA A 20 -18.19 -45.61 -11.75
N ALA A 21 -17.65 -44.41 -11.95
CA ALA A 21 -16.22 -44.21 -12.20
C ALA A 21 -15.49 -44.28 -10.87
N MET A 22 -14.60 -45.23 -10.74
CA MET A 22 -13.73 -45.39 -9.54
C MET A 22 -12.87 -44.13 -9.35
N SER A 23 -13.24 -43.30 -8.41
CA SER A 23 -12.35 -42.30 -7.83
C SER A 23 -11.27 -43.02 -7.03
N PRO A 24 -10.01 -42.54 -7.04
CA PRO A 24 -8.98 -43.10 -6.19
C PRO A 24 -9.44 -42.94 -4.74
N LEU A 25 -9.32 -44.04 -3.97
CA LEU A 25 -9.57 -44.12 -2.52
C LEU A 25 -8.95 -42.88 -1.84
N ALA A 26 -9.79 -41.95 -1.41
CA ALA A 26 -9.39 -40.94 -0.47
C ALA A 26 -8.86 -41.70 0.77
N ARG A 27 -7.54 -41.66 0.99
CA ARG A 27 -6.97 -42.13 2.26
C ARG A 27 -7.67 -41.34 3.35
N ALA A 28 -8.32 -42.04 4.28
CA ALA A 28 -8.85 -41.38 5.46
C ALA A 28 -7.72 -40.55 6.09
N GLN A 29 -7.92 -39.25 6.18
CA GLN A 29 -6.91 -38.35 6.70
C GLN A 29 -6.68 -38.69 8.16
N ASP A 30 -5.42 -38.91 8.55
CA ASP A 30 -5.04 -39.23 9.92
C ASP A 30 -5.54 -38.16 10.89
N SER A 31 -6.01 -38.56 12.08
CA SER A 31 -6.52 -37.61 13.07
C SER A 31 -5.96 -37.97 14.47
N VAL A 32 -6.02 -36.97 15.35
CA VAL A 32 -5.61 -37.09 16.76
C VAL A 32 -6.75 -36.61 17.65
N ASP A 33 -6.99 -37.34 18.75
CA ASP A 33 -7.92 -36.93 19.81
C ASP A 33 -7.17 -36.13 20.86
N VAL A 34 -7.34 -34.80 20.85
CA VAL A 34 -6.72 -33.87 21.79
C VAL A 34 -7.70 -33.56 22.92
N THR A 35 -7.29 -33.76 24.17
CA THR A 35 -8.07 -33.33 25.34
C THR A 35 -7.58 -31.96 25.79
N PHE A 36 -8.32 -30.95 25.44
CA PHE A 36 -8.10 -29.55 25.89
C PHE A 36 -8.42 -29.44 27.38
N ARG A 37 -7.64 -28.64 28.11
CA ARG A 37 -7.69 -28.46 29.55
C ARG A 37 -7.62 -26.99 29.92
N TYR A 38 -8.49 -26.57 30.80
CA TYR A 38 -8.55 -25.18 31.30
C TYR A 38 -8.85 -25.18 32.79
N THR A 39 -8.10 -24.43 33.59
CA THR A 39 -8.32 -24.35 35.02
C THR A 39 -8.72 -22.95 35.41
N ASN A 40 -9.96 -22.82 35.91
CA ASN A 40 -10.45 -21.57 36.54
C ASN A 40 -11.57 -21.93 37.55
N PRO A 41 -11.32 -21.83 38.86
CA PRO A 41 -12.30 -22.16 39.88
C PRO A 41 -13.42 -21.10 40.02
N SER A 42 -13.28 -19.92 39.40
CA SER A 42 -14.20 -18.79 39.57
C SER A 42 -15.31 -18.74 38.54
N VAL A 43 -15.32 -19.65 37.54
CA VAL A 43 -16.29 -19.62 36.43
C VAL A 43 -17.30 -20.77 36.54
N GLY A 44 -18.58 -20.48 36.23
CA GLY A 44 -19.67 -21.46 36.30
C GLY A 44 -19.79 -22.36 35.05
N GLY A 45 -19.05 -22.09 33.97
CA GLY A 45 -19.05 -22.84 32.72
C GLY A 45 -18.00 -22.35 31.77
N VAL A 46 -17.37 -23.31 31.06
CA VAL A 46 -16.37 -23.03 30.01
C VAL A 46 -16.75 -23.80 28.75
N THR A 47 -16.63 -23.16 27.61
CA THR A 47 -16.78 -23.75 26.28
C THR A 47 -15.44 -23.67 25.56
N LEU A 48 -15.01 -24.75 24.92
CA LEU A 48 -13.91 -24.73 23.96
C LEU A 48 -14.44 -24.19 22.65
N VAL A 49 -13.74 -23.23 22.05
CA VAL A 49 -14.09 -22.61 20.76
C VAL A 49 -12.85 -22.57 19.87
N GLY A 50 -13.04 -22.78 18.57
CA GLY A 50 -11.93 -22.78 17.64
C GLY A 50 -12.31 -23.09 16.20
N GLU A 51 -11.30 -23.19 15.36
CA GLU A 51 -11.45 -23.46 13.91
C GLU A 51 -12.01 -24.85 13.59
N PHE A 52 -11.97 -25.78 14.53
CA PHE A 52 -12.39 -27.18 14.37
C PHE A 52 -13.88 -27.42 14.66
N GLU A 53 -14.64 -26.40 14.96
CA GLU A 53 -16.08 -26.47 15.15
C GLU A 53 -16.82 -26.55 13.80
N SER A 54 -17.99 -27.14 13.81
CA SER A 54 -18.86 -27.20 12.61
C SER A 54 -19.24 -25.82 12.08
N THR A 55 -19.26 -24.82 12.95
CA THR A 55 -19.31 -23.39 12.66
C THR A 55 -18.19 -22.78 13.47
N PRO A 56 -17.04 -22.47 12.87
CA PRO A 56 -15.87 -21.96 13.59
C PRO A 56 -16.18 -20.75 14.48
N TRP A 57 -15.54 -20.71 15.65
CA TRP A 57 -15.64 -19.62 16.62
C TRP A 57 -17.05 -19.36 17.18
N THR A 58 -17.91 -20.40 17.24
CA THR A 58 -19.26 -20.28 17.77
C THR A 58 -19.31 -20.72 19.23
N SER A 59 -19.58 -19.80 20.15
CA SER A 59 -19.71 -20.13 21.56
C SER A 59 -20.87 -21.08 21.83
N GLY A 60 -20.64 -22.10 22.65
CA GLY A 60 -21.66 -23.04 23.10
C GLY A 60 -21.70 -24.38 22.34
N LEU A 61 -20.99 -24.56 21.24
CA LEU A 61 -20.97 -25.80 20.48
C LEU A 61 -20.18 -26.93 21.20
N LEU A 62 -19.09 -26.60 21.86
CA LEU A 62 -18.23 -27.56 22.56
C LEU A 62 -18.10 -27.23 24.05
N PRO A 63 -19.16 -27.43 24.86
CA PRO A 63 -19.09 -27.21 26.30
C PRO A 63 -18.08 -28.16 26.92
N MET A 64 -17.27 -27.63 27.86
CA MET A 64 -16.30 -28.40 28.59
C MET A 64 -16.91 -29.03 29.82
N THR A 65 -16.40 -30.21 30.20
CA THR A 65 -16.86 -30.99 31.38
C THR A 65 -16.02 -30.62 32.60
N PRO A 66 -16.66 -30.22 33.72
CA PRO A 66 -15.92 -29.96 34.97
C PRO A 66 -15.39 -31.29 35.58
N GLN A 67 -14.13 -31.26 36.02
CA GLN A 67 -13.43 -32.37 36.62
C GLN A 67 -13.20 -32.20 38.14
N GLY A 68 -13.67 -31.08 38.69
CA GLY A 68 -13.38 -30.69 40.09
C GLY A 68 -12.16 -29.77 40.17
N GLY A 69 -12.01 -29.06 41.33
CA GLY A 69 -10.89 -28.13 41.53
C GLY A 69 -10.77 -26.99 40.54
N GLY A 70 -11.86 -26.66 39.82
CA GLY A 70 -11.87 -25.67 38.78
C GLY A 70 -11.30 -26.11 37.42
N LEU A 71 -10.94 -27.40 37.28
CA LEU A 71 -10.47 -27.98 36.01
C LEU A 71 -11.65 -28.30 35.09
N TRP A 72 -11.57 -27.85 33.86
CA TRP A 72 -12.49 -28.12 32.77
C TRP A 72 -11.78 -28.87 31.63
N THR A 73 -12.43 -29.87 31.05
CA THR A 73 -11.85 -30.66 29.95
C THR A 73 -12.82 -30.87 28.79
N ARG A 74 -12.28 -30.96 27.60
CA ARG A 74 -13.02 -31.34 26.37
C ARG A 74 -12.08 -32.00 25.39
N THR A 75 -12.46 -33.21 24.93
CA THR A 75 -11.75 -33.87 23.82
C THR A 75 -12.33 -33.44 22.48
N ALA A 76 -11.47 -33.05 21.56
CA ALA A 76 -11.82 -32.76 20.16
C ALA A 76 -10.94 -33.63 19.24
N ARG A 77 -11.55 -34.14 18.17
CA ARG A 77 -10.83 -34.87 17.12
C ARG A 77 -10.35 -33.90 16.05
N LEU A 78 -9.06 -33.80 15.88
CA LEU A 78 -8.41 -32.86 14.95
C LEU A 78 -7.68 -33.63 13.84
N LEU A 79 -7.68 -33.12 12.62
CA LEU A 79 -6.89 -33.68 11.53
C LEU A 79 -5.40 -33.40 11.76
N ILE A 80 -4.55 -34.39 11.50
CA ILE A 80 -3.10 -34.22 11.50
C ILE A 80 -2.70 -33.39 10.28
N GLY A 81 -1.79 -32.43 10.50
CA GLY A 81 -1.40 -31.46 9.46
C GLY A 81 -2.14 -30.14 9.53
N GLY A 82 -3.00 -29.96 10.55
CA GLY A 82 -3.70 -28.70 10.82
C GLY A 82 -5.04 -28.53 10.11
N ASN A 83 -5.56 -27.35 10.17
CA ASN A 83 -6.81 -26.95 9.52
C ASN A 83 -6.68 -27.11 7.99
N PRO A 84 -7.51 -27.94 7.31
CA PRO A 84 -7.46 -28.10 5.86
C PRO A 84 -8.00 -26.87 5.10
N ASN A 85 -8.75 -26.01 5.78
CA ASN A 85 -9.28 -24.75 5.24
C ASN A 85 -8.89 -23.57 6.17
N PRO A 86 -7.59 -23.30 6.32
CA PRO A 86 -7.13 -22.26 7.23
C PRO A 86 -7.52 -20.87 6.70
N ASP A 87 -7.77 -19.96 7.61
CA ASP A 87 -7.79 -18.53 7.26
C ASP A 87 -6.39 -18.15 6.75
N VAL A 88 -6.32 -17.87 5.46
CA VAL A 88 -5.04 -17.57 4.79
C VAL A 88 -4.40 -16.34 5.45
N GLY A 89 -3.17 -16.52 5.91
CA GLY A 89 -2.40 -15.47 6.60
C GLY A 89 -2.66 -15.37 8.11
N LYS A 90 -3.67 -16.07 8.65
CA LYS A 90 -4.00 -16.04 10.08
C LYS A 90 -3.64 -17.34 10.79
N THR A 91 -4.00 -18.48 10.25
CA THR A 91 -3.72 -19.79 10.91
C THR A 91 -2.31 -20.25 10.60
N PRO A 92 -1.45 -20.51 11.61
CA PRO A 92 -0.12 -21.08 11.36
C PRO A 92 -0.22 -22.45 10.65
N PRO A 93 0.55 -22.68 9.57
CA PRO A 93 0.49 -23.95 8.83
C PRO A 93 0.69 -25.18 9.71
N GLY A 94 -0.17 -26.17 9.59
CA GLY A 94 -0.11 -27.40 10.38
C GLY A 94 -0.73 -27.29 11.77
N SER A 95 -1.48 -26.24 12.04
CA SER A 95 -2.09 -25.98 13.35
C SER A 95 -3.60 -25.77 13.29
N TRP A 96 -4.22 -25.72 14.45
CA TRP A 96 -5.60 -25.33 14.70
C TRP A 96 -5.62 -24.26 15.77
N GLN A 97 -6.31 -23.15 15.55
CA GLN A 97 -6.48 -22.09 16.54
C GLN A 97 -7.69 -22.35 17.44
N TYR A 98 -7.57 -21.94 18.72
CA TYR A 98 -8.63 -22.09 19.72
C TYR A 98 -8.52 -21.06 20.85
N LYS A 99 -9.63 -20.89 21.56
CA LYS A 99 -9.77 -20.15 22.83
C LYS A 99 -10.72 -20.87 23.76
N PHE A 100 -10.83 -20.38 24.98
CA PHE A 100 -11.92 -20.74 25.88
C PHE A 100 -12.94 -19.59 25.92
N PHE A 101 -14.18 -19.93 26.20
CA PHE A 101 -15.25 -18.96 26.34
C PHE A 101 -15.97 -19.17 27.69
N TYR A 102 -16.12 -18.10 28.48
CA TYR A 102 -16.85 -18.18 29.74
C TYR A 102 -18.36 -17.99 29.52
N THR A 103 -19.12 -19.02 29.85
CA THR A 103 -20.57 -18.94 29.81
C THR A 103 -21.06 -17.96 30.89
N GLY A 104 -21.69 -16.88 30.46
CA GLY A 104 -22.26 -15.84 31.35
C GLY A 104 -21.40 -14.58 31.53
N ALA A 105 -20.14 -14.54 31.12
CA ALA A 105 -19.29 -13.34 31.21
C ALA A 105 -18.84 -12.79 29.88
N SER A 106 -19.20 -13.43 28.75
CA SER A 106 -18.79 -13.07 27.38
C SER A 106 -17.28 -12.80 27.20
N SER A 107 -16.44 -13.54 27.95
CA SER A 107 -14.99 -13.42 27.93
C SER A 107 -14.35 -14.56 27.15
N TRP A 108 -13.30 -14.27 26.40
CA TRP A 108 -12.61 -15.17 25.47
C TRP A 108 -11.14 -15.38 25.85
N PRO A 109 -10.82 -16.02 26.99
CA PRO A 109 -9.45 -16.19 27.41
C PRO A 109 -8.69 -17.19 26.54
N ASN A 110 -7.40 -16.90 26.33
CA ASN A 110 -6.44 -17.81 25.76
C ASN A 110 -6.09 -18.95 26.74
N ASP A 111 -5.47 -20.02 26.23
CA ASP A 111 -4.89 -21.06 27.08
C ASP A 111 -3.62 -20.53 27.78
N PRO A 112 -3.64 -20.33 29.12
CA PRO A 112 -2.51 -19.77 29.83
C PRO A 112 -1.30 -20.71 29.91
N LEU A 113 -1.49 -22.01 29.67
CA LEU A 113 -0.46 -23.05 29.77
C LEU A 113 0.13 -23.44 28.41
N ASN A 114 -0.47 -23.02 27.30
CA ASN A 114 0.07 -23.27 25.96
C ASN A 114 0.87 -22.04 25.47
N HIS A 115 2.12 -22.28 25.10
CA HIS A 115 3.03 -21.21 24.66
C HIS A 115 2.82 -20.77 23.22
N HIS A 116 2.11 -21.55 22.42
CA HIS A 116 1.79 -21.22 21.05
C HIS A 116 0.66 -20.20 20.98
N VAL A 117 0.99 -18.95 20.68
CA VAL A 117 0.08 -17.82 20.53
C VAL A 117 0.28 -17.19 19.16
N ASN A 118 -0.80 -16.85 18.51
CA ASN A 118 -0.79 -16.23 17.19
C ASN A 118 -1.06 -14.72 17.29
N PRO A 119 -0.01 -13.88 17.29
CA PRO A 119 -0.19 -12.42 17.35
C PRO A 119 -0.85 -11.85 16.10
N ALA A 120 -0.82 -12.57 14.97
CA ALA A 120 -1.44 -12.16 13.73
C ALA A 120 -2.97 -12.36 13.72
N ASP A 121 -3.53 -13.05 14.75
CA ASP A 121 -4.97 -13.25 14.87
C ASP A 121 -5.43 -13.17 16.34
N ASN A 122 -5.52 -11.97 16.86
CA ASN A 122 -6.05 -11.65 18.19
C ASN A 122 -5.40 -12.48 19.33
N ASP A 123 -4.11 -12.79 19.22
CA ASP A 123 -3.37 -13.65 20.15
C ASP A 123 -4.03 -15.02 20.39
N ASN A 124 -4.79 -15.52 19.41
CA ASN A 124 -5.40 -16.83 19.54
C ASN A 124 -4.36 -17.91 19.88
N THR A 125 -4.69 -18.75 20.83
CA THR A 125 -3.85 -19.92 21.11
C THR A 125 -3.99 -20.93 19.97
N TYR A 126 -2.90 -21.60 19.59
CA TYR A 126 -2.96 -22.64 18.58
C TYR A 126 -2.21 -23.91 18.98
N ILE A 127 -2.53 -25.01 18.33
CA ILE A 127 -1.90 -26.31 18.56
C ILE A 127 -1.49 -26.94 17.23
N TYR A 128 -0.23 -27.37 17.14
CA TYR A 128 0.25 -28.17 16.01
C TYR A 128 -0.26 -29.59 16.13
N THR A 129 -1.01 -30.08 15.14
CA THR A 129 -1.48 -31.46 15.11
C THR A 129 -0.54 -32.33 14.30
N ARG A 130 0.23 -33.15 15.03
CA ARG A 130 1.24 -34.10 14.54
C ARG A 130 0.99 -35.47 15.08
N ASP A 131 1.80 -36.43 14.69
CA ASP A 131 1.79 -37.75 15.27
C ASP A 131 3.15 -38.05 15.94
N PRO A 132 3.22 -38.05 17.32
CA PRO A 132 2.18 -37.59 18.25
C PRO A 132 2.08 -36.07 18.34
N THR A 133 0.94 -35.56 18.81
CA THR A 133 0.74 -34.15 19.14
C THR A 133 1.22 -33.84 20.56
N LEU A 134 2.07 -32.82 20.71
CA LEU A 134 2.52 -32.32 22.01
C LEU A 134 1.63 -31.11 22.41
N TYR A 135 1.23 -31.05 23.69
CA TYR A 135 0.33 -30.02 24.19
C TYR A 135 0.70 -29.62 25.62
N GLN A 136 0.66 -28.34 25.91
CA GLN A 136 1.01 -27.77 27.22
C GLN A 136 2.35 -28.25 27.74
N VAL A 137 3.45 -28.02 27.02
CA VAL A 137 4.82 -28.30 27.49
C VAL A 137 5.15 -27.31 28.62
N LEU A 138 5.43 -27.82 29.80
CA LEU A 138 5.67 -27.00 30.98
C LEU A 138 6.99 -27.42 31.68
N PRO A 139 7.68 -26.46 32.34
CA PRO A 139 7.44 -25.02 32.34
C PRO A 139 7.75 -24.40 31.00
N ASN A 140 7.14 -23.27 30.72
CA ASN A 140 7.36 -22.52 29.48
C ASN A 140 7.33 -20.99 29.72
N GLN A 141 7.59 -20.21 28.68
CA GLN A 141 7.72 -18.74 28.74
C GLN A 141 6.44 -17.98 29.12
N ARG A 142 5.27 -18.63 29.11
CA ARG A 142 4.00 -18.03 29.56
C ARG A 142 3.73 -18.19 31.05
N GLN A 143 4.52 -19.00 31.73
CA GLN A 143 4.38 -19.17 33.16
C GLN A 143 5.27 -18.18 33.92
N PRO A 144 4.83 -17.75 35.13
CA PRO A 144 5.73 -17.05 36.00
C PRO A 144 6.90 -17.97 36.35
N MET A 145 8.02 -17.36 36.68
CA MET A 145 9.25 -18.01 37.02
C MET A 145 9.09 -19.25 37.94
N VAL A 146 9.76 -20.31 37.58
CA VAL A 146 9.79 -21.53 38.37
C VAL A 146 10.61 -21.32 39.66
N THR A 147 9.96 -21.46 40.82
CA THR A 147 10.55 -21.19 42.16
C THR A 147 11.44 -22.30 42.70
N THR A 148 11.77 -23.28 41.88
CA THR A 148 12.67 -24.41 42.26
C THR A 148 13.71 -24.67 41.19
N SER A 149 14.93 -25.00 41.58
CA SER A 149 15.97 -25.40 40.65
C SER A 149 15.75 -26.78 40.02
N ALA A 150 14.83 -27.57 40.54
CA ALA A 150 14.47 -28.88 40.02
C ALA A 150 12.96 -28.98 39.75
N PRO A 151 12.47 -28.34 38.71
CA PRO A 151 11.04 -28.34 38.34
C PRO A 151 10.59 -29.72 37.86
N THR A 152 9.27 -29.96 37.95
CA THR A 152 8.65 -31.09 37.24
C THR A 152 8.38 -30.65 35.79
N ILE A 153 8.96 -31.36 34.85
CA ILE A 153 8.70 -31.19 33.42
C ILE A 153 7.45 -32.00 33.06
N SER A 154 6.47 -31.36 32.41
CA SER A 154 5.26 -32.05 31.98
C SER A 154 4.84 -31.66 30.56
N SER A 155 4.17 -32.60 29.88
CA SER A 155 3.55 -32.37 28.58
C SER A 155 2.48 -33.42 28.35
N TYR A 156 1.36 -33.04 27.71
CA TYR A 156 0.45 -34.04 27.17
C TYR A 156 0.94 -34.47 25.78
N ILE A 157 0.87 -35.80 25.52
CA ILE A 157 1.36 -36.43 24.29
C ILE A 157 0.25 -37.29 23.72
N PHE A 158 -0.38 -36.87 22.69
CA PHE A 158 -1.51 -37.52 22.04
C PHE A 158 -1.06 -38.15 20.71
N PRO A 159 -1.03 -39.52 20.65
CA PRO A 159 -0.76 -40.18 19.38
C PRO A 159 -1.95 -40.09 18.45
N LYS A 160 -1.76 -40.32 17.15
CA LYS A 160 -2.88 -40.44 16.21
C LYS A 160 -3.87 -41.52 16.63
N VAL A 161 -5.09 -41.37 16.19
CA VAL A 161 -6.16 -42.35 16.46
C VAL A 161 -5.75 -43.73 15.98
N GLY A 162 -5.88 -44.72 16.87
CA GLY A 162 -5.45 -46.10 16.62
C GLY A 162 -3.98 -46.40 16.88
N ALA A 163 -3.16 -45.45 17.28
CA ALA A 163 -1.78 -45.64 17.69
C ALA A 163 -1.59 -45.42 19.21
N THR A 164 -0.42 -45.76 19.70
CA THR A 164 0.04 -45.49 21.07
C THR A 164 1.31 -44.63 21.01
N VAL A 165 1.67 -43.99 22.11
CA VAL A 165 2.98 -43.35 22.25
C VAL A 165 4.04 -44.44 22.43
N ASP A 166 5.11 -44.40 21.64
CA ASP A 166 6.30 -45.24 21.93
C ASP A 166 7.07 -44.59 23.07
N THR A 167 6.80 -45.04 24.26
CA THR A 167 7.36 -44.53 25.52
C THR A 167 8.88 -44.61 25.59
N SER A 168 9.49 -45.54 24.82
CA SER A 168 10.96 -45.68 24.75
C SER A 168 11.62 -44.51 24.02
N THR A 169 10.85 -43.77 23.24
CA THR A 169 11.34 -42.63 22.44
C THR A 169 11.25 -41.29 23.15
N ILE A 170 10.53 -41.22 24.28
CA ILE A 170 10.34 -39.94 25.00
C ILE A 170 11.71 -39.45 25.48
N ARG A 171 12.03 -38.18 25.08
CA ARG A 171 13.28 -37.48 25.43
C ARG A 171 12.97 -36.07 25.86
N LEU A 172 13.69 -35.61 26.87
CA LEU A 172 13.82 -34.20 27.20
C LEU A 172 15.24 -33.75 26.83
N ILE A 173 15.35 -32.56 26.22
CA ILE A 173 16.65 -31.95 25.99
C ILE A 173 16.59 -30.58 26.69
N ILE A 174 17.41 -30.43 27.73
CA ILE A 174 17.49 -29.20 28.52
C ILE A 174 18.90 -28.64 28.32
N ASP A 175 18.98 -27.41 27.79
CA ASP A 175 20.26 -26.73 27.49
C ASP A 175 21.25 -27.60 26.71
N GLY A 176 20.72 -28.36 25.75
CA GLY A 176 21.50 -29.31 24.94
C GLY A 176 21.76 -30.69 25.58
N THR A 177 21.47 -30.85 26.87
CA THR A 177 21.62 -32.13 27.56
C THR A 177 20.39 -33.01 27.38
N THR A 178 20.57 -34.23 26.87
CA THR A 178 19.48 -35.17 26.59
C THR A 178 19.21 -36.08 27.78
N ILE A 179 17.95 -36.14 28.20
CA ILE A 179 17.44 -37.07 29.25
C ILE A 179 16.52 -38.09 28.56
N GLY A 180 16.83 -39.36 28.72
CA GLY A 180 16.04 -40.47 28.16
C GLY A 180 15.55 -41.42 29.24
N GLY A 181 14.92 -42.53 28.82
CA GLY A 181 14.40 -43.54 29.76
C GLY A 181 13.12 -43.10 30.50
N LEU A 182 12.34 -42.19 29.89
CA LEU A 182 11.23 -41.48 30.51
C LEU A 182 9.90 -42.25 30.45
N GLY A 183 9.87 -43.44 29.91
CA GLY A 183 8.64 -44.23 29.76
C GLY A 183 7.86 -44.48 31.04
N ALA A 184 8.56 -44.67 32.19
CA ALA A 184 7.92 -44.83 33.49
C ALA A 184 7.23 -43.56 34.02
N PHE A 185 7.53 -42.41 33.49
CA PHE A 185 6.97 -41.12 33.86
C PHE A 185 5.83 -40.67 32.93
N TYR A 186 5.47 -41.54 31.97
CA TYR A 186 4.35 -41.28 31.06
C TYR A 186 3.12 -42.11 31.46
N ASP A 187 2.06 -41.41 31.86
CA ASP A 187 0.78 -42.01 32.12
C ASP A 187 0.02 -42.24 30.80
N THR A 188 -0.21 -43.51 30.46
CA THR A 188 -0.88 -43.90 29.21
C THR A 188 -2.37 -43.60 29.19
N LEU A 189 -3.03 -43.46 30.35
CA LEU A 189 -4.45 -43.14 30.49
C LEU A 189 -4.64 -41.61 30.42
N ALA A 190 -3.88 -40.84 31.22
CA ALA A 190 -3.90 -39.40 31.22
C ALA A 190 -3.24 -38.80 29.97
N LYS A 191 -2.48 -39.59 29.21
CA LYS A 191 -1.66 -39.13 28.06
C LYS A 191 -0.64 -38.06 28.48
N GLN A 192 -0.12 -38.14 29.71
CA GLN A 192 0.72 -37.13 30.31
C GLN A 192 2.10 -37.64 30.66
N LEU A 193 3.14 -36.97 30.20
CA LEU A 193 4.48 -37.03 30.76
C LEU A 193 4.53 -36.13 32.00
N SER A 194 5.08 -36.65 33.12
CA SER A 194 5.37 -35.88 34.33
C SER A 194 6.69 -36.32 34.92
N TYR A 195 7.75 -35.60 34.70
CA TYR A 195 9.10 -35.92 35.10
C TYR A 195 9.64 -34.91 36.10
N PRO A 196 9.79 -35.26 37.40
CA PRO A 196 10.50 -34.42 38.36
C PRO A 196 11.99 -34.45 38.02
N LEU A 197 12.55 -33.27 37.74
CA LEU A 197 13.96 -33.19 37.33
C LEU A 197 14.89 -33.62 38.46
N ALA A 198 15.69 -34.65 38.19
CA ALA A 198 16.58 -35.19 39.20
C ALA A 198 17.82 -34.35 39.48
N THR A 199 18.31 -33.63 38.49
CA THR A 199 19.48 -32.74 38.62
C THR A 199 19.01 -31.28 38.66
N PRO A 200 19.33 -30.53 39.73
CA PRO A 200 19.02 -29.10 39.80
C PRO A 200 19.65 -28.33 38.65
N LEU A 201 18.86 -27.44 38.07
CA LEU A 201 19.33 -26.47 37.04
C LEU A 201 20.04 -25.33 37.73
N LEU A 202 20.98 -24.72 37.02
CA LEU A 202 21.55 -23.45 37.42
C LEU A 202 20.46 -22.35 37.32
N ASN A 203 20.58 -21.29 38.10
CA ASN A 203 19.66 -20.18 37.99
C ASN A 203 19.81 -19.50 36.64
N GLY A 204 18.69 -19.23 35.97
CA GLY A 204 18.72 -18.57 34.70
C GLY A 204 17.68 -19.06 33.70
N SER A 205 17.88 -18.69 32.45
CA SER A 205 17.08 -19.10 31.31
C SER A 205 17.48 -20.48 30.84
N HIS A 206 16.50 -21.34 30.61
CA HIS A 206 16.68 -22.69 30.13
C HIS A 206 15.87 -22.94 28.88
N THR A 207 16.43 -23.68 27.92
CA THR A 207 15.72 -24.19 26.75
C THR A 207 15.34 -25.64 26.99
N LEU A 208 14.05 -25.96 26.88
CA LEU A 208 13.52 -27.32 26.98
C LEU A 208 12.94 -27.75 25.63
N ILE A 209 13.37 -28.91 25.16
CA ILE A 209 12.76 -29.61 24.02
C ILE A 209 12.18 -30.95 24.53
N VAL A 210 10.89 -31.14 24.27
CA VAL A 210 10.22 -32.44 24.49
C VAL A 210 10.11 -33.12 23.13
N ARG A 211 10.53 -34.39 23.07
CA ARG A 211 10.42 -35.25 21.87
C ARG A 211 9.72 -36.55 22.21
N ALA A 212 8.89 -37.03 21.28
CA ALA A 212 8.25 -38.33 21.36
C ALA A 212 7.94 -38.88 19.96
N ALA A 213 7.81 -40.19 19.84
CA ALA A 213 7.30 -40.87 18.66
C ALA A 213 6.06 -41.69 18.98
N SER A 214 5.28 -42.05 17.96
CA SER A 214 4.15 -42.96 18.06
C SER A 214 4.51 -44.36 17.54
N SER A 215 3.74 -45.36 17.95
CA SER A 215 3.81 -46.71 17.41
C SER A 215 3.51 -46.85 15.92
N ALA A 216 2.97 -45.80 15.33
CA ALA A 216 2.73 -45.66 13.89
C ALA A 216 3.91 -45.08 13.11
N GLY A 217 5.06 -44.81 13.79
CA GLY A 217 6.29 -44.32 13.19
C GLY A 217 6.39 -42.81 13.04
N GLY A 218 5.35 -42.04 13.41
CA GLY A 218 5.42 -40.60 13.48
C GLY A 218 6.27 -40.11 14.64
N SER A 219 6.90 -38.93 14.52
CA SER A 219 7.66 -38.29 15.59
C SER A 219 7.49 -36.77 15.61
N SER A 220 7.51 -36.17 16.79
CA SER A 220 7.39 -34.74 16.96
C SER A 220 8.29 -34.21 18.08
N ALA A 221 8.55 -32.90 18.01
CA ALA A 221 9.24 -32.16 19.05
C ALA A 221 8.55 -30.81 19.25
N ASP A 222 8.63 -30.30 20.48
CA ASP A 222 8.23 -28.96 20.84
C ASP A 222 9.30 -28.31 21.72
N THR A 223 9.55 -27.01 21.52
CA THR A 223 10.62 -26.24 22.15
C THR A 223 10.06 -25.07 22.93
N VAL A 224 10.41 -24.99 24.20
CA VAL A 224 10.02 -23.88 25.08
C VAL A 224 11.23 -23.32 25.81
N THR A 225 11.08 -22.11 26.34
CA THR A 225 12.05 -21.50 27.26
C THR A 225 11.38 -21.27 28.62
N PHE A 226 12.14 -21.35 29.71
CA PHE A 226 11.65 -21.05 31.05
C PHE A 226 12.81 -20.58 31.95
N PHE A 227 12.49 -20.00 33.12
CA PHE A 227 13.48 -19.55 34.10
C PHE A 227 13.35 -20.29 35.41
N THR A 228 14.49 -20.70 35.99
CA THR A 228 14.56 -21.28 37.36
C THR A 228 15.04 -20.26 38.36
N GLN A 229 14.58 -20.41 39.59
CA GLN A 229 14.84 -19.49 40.70
C GLN A 229 16.20 -19.63 41.37
N GLY A 230 16.76 -18.55 41.65
CA GLY A 230 17.72 -17.93 42.58
C GLY A 230 17.81 -16.51 42.14
N GLY A 231 18.01 -15.53 42.95
CA GLY A 231 17.87 -14.12 42.57
C GLY A 231 18.45 -13.81 41.18
N TYR A 232 17.67 -13.30 40.31
CA TYR A 232 18.10 -12.90 38.97
C TYR A 232 17.80 -11.40 38.69
N VAL A 233 18.60 -10.83 37.83
CA VAL A 233 18.38 -9.52 37.24
C VAL A 233 18.27 -9.71 35.73
N GLN A 234 17.30 -9.03 35.11
CA GLN A 234 17.08 -9.10 33.67
C GLN A 234 16.75 -7.72 33.11
N ILE A 235 17.34 -7.39 31.96
CA ILE A 235 16.88 -6.28 31.14
C ILE A 235 15.69 -6.79 30.31
N SER A 236 14.54 -6.10 30.39
CA SER A 236 13.30 -6.49 29.71
C SER A 236 13.25 -6.00 28.26
N ASN A 237 14.04 -4.98 27.92
CA ASN A 237 14.10 -4.49 26.54
C ASN A 237 14.58 -5.62 25.62
N PRO A 238 13.89 -5.91 24.52
CA PRO A 238 14.39 -6.78 23.49
C PRO A 238 15.66 -6.17 22.86
N GLY A 239 16.64 -6.99 22.54
CA GLY A 239 17.88 -6.57 21.90
C GLY A 239 17.84 -6.67 20.37
N GLY A 240 18.90 -6.23 19.72
CA GLY A 240 19.10 -6.39 18.26
C GLY A 240 18.56 -5.24 17.42
N TYR A 241 18.09 -4.16 18.02
CA TYR A 241 17.51 -3.02 17.30
C TYR A 241 18.54 -1.97 16.94
N ALA A 242 18.23 -1.23 15.85
CA ALA A 242 18.93 0.01 15.49
C ALA A 242 18.09 1.23 15.91
N THR A 243 18.75 2.30 16.34
CA THR A 243 18.13 3.57 16.74
C THR A 243 19.02 4.75 16.34
N ARG A 244 18.42 5.92 16.13
CA ARG A 244 19.14 7.17 15.87
C ARG A 244 19.28 8.03 17.13
N THR A 245 18.60 7.68 18.21
CA THR A 245 18.69 8.42 19.48
C THR A 245 20.07 8.28 20.13
N SER A 246 20.50 9.32 20.82
CA SER A 246 21.79 9.32 21.55
C SER A 246 21.70 8.66 22.93
N GLN A 247 20.50 8.31 23.36
CA GLN A 247 20.24 7.67 24.65
C GLN A 247 18.99 6.80 24.57
N ARG A 248 18.84 5.84 25.50
CA ARG A 248 17.70 4.97 25.61
C ARG A 248 17.37 4.67 27.06
N THR A 249 16.10 4.52 27.38
CA THR A 249 15.67 3.98 28.67
C THR A 249 15.68 2.47 28.61
N LEU A 250 16.46 1.84 29.49
CA LEU A 250 16.41 0.41 29.73
C LEU A 250 15.51 0.14 30.92
N TYR A 251 14.62 -0.81 30.73
CA TYR A 251 13.72 -1.36 31.74
C TYR A 251 14.17 -2.78 32.11
N GLY A 252 13.89 -3.18 33.34
CA GLY A 252 14.21 -4.52 33.75
C GLY A 252 13.62 -4.86 35.11
N LEU A 253 13.90 -6.08 35.53
CA LEU A 253 13.35 -6.60 36.78
C LEU A 253 14.43 -7.35 37.57
N VAL A 254 14.27 -7.32 38.87
CA VAL A 254 15.01 -8.09 39.85
C VAL A 254 13.99 -8.96 40.59
N GLN A 255 14.23 -10.27 40.61
CA GLN A 255 13.34 -11.21 41.34
C GLN A 255 14.15 -12.18 42.18
N GLY A 256 13.52 -12.70 43.23
CA GLY A 256 14.11 -13.73 44.11
C GLY A 256 15.29 -13.25 44.97
N MET A 257 15.59 -11.95 44.97
CA MET A 257 16.65 -11.37 45.81
C MET A 257 16.30 -9.93 46.22
N THR A 258 16.85 -9.49 47.35
CA THR A 258 16.79 -8.14 47.82
C THR A 258 18.06 -7.40 47.37
N VAL A 259 17.90 -6.32 46.61
CA VAL A 259 19.01 -5.50 46.14
C VAL A 259 18.77 -4.06 46.49
N THR A 260 19.84 -3.34 46.78
CA THR A 260 19.81 -1.88 47.03
C THR A 260 20.14 -1.09 45.78
N GLN A 261 20.77 -1.73 44.79
CA GLN A 261 21.21 -1.05 43.58
C GLN A 261 21.29 -2.03 42.40
N VAL A 262 20.89 -1.56 41.23
CA VAL A 262 21.20 -2.22 39.94
C VAL A 262 22.10 -1.27 39.16
N LYS A 263 23.15 -1.80 38.59
CA LYS A 263 24.09 -1.10 37.71
C LYS A 263 23.93 -1.61 36.29
N ILE A 264 23.70 -0.74 35.32
CA ILE A 264 23.72 -1.08 33.90
C ILE A 264 25.12 -0.79 33.37
N VAL A 265 25.79 -1.80 32.84
CA VAL A 265 27.14 -1.71 32.29
C VAL A 265 27.07 -1.79 30.75
N ARG A 266 27.55 -0.75 30.09
CA ARG A 266 27.68 -0.68 28.62
C ARG A 266 29.08 -1.11 28.21
N ASN A 267 29.18 -2.01 27.24
CA ASN A 267 30.43 -2.46 26.62
C ASN A 267 31.52 -2.89 27.63
N ASN A 268 31.10 -3.39 28.80
CA ASN A 268 31.94 -3.75 29.96
C ASN A 268 32.76 -2.60 30.60
N THR A 269 32.47 -1.36 30.27
CA THR A 269 33.23 -0.17 30.76
C THR A 269 32.36 0.85 31.48
N ASP A 270 31.35 1.39 30.77
CA ASP A 270 30.54 2.49 31.27
C ASP A 270 29.42 2.01 32.16
N THR A 271 29.24 2.64 33.31
CA THR A 271 28.22 2.19 34.27
C THR A 271 27.21 3.30 34.55
N THR A 272 25.93 2.96 34.46
CA THR A 272 24.81 3.80 34.87
C THR A 272 24.05 3.13 36.01
N VAL A 273 23.73 3.88 37.06
CA VAL A 273 22.90 3.37 38.17
C VAL A 273 21.43 3.48 37.83
N ALA A 274 20.70 2.39 37.99
CA ALA A 274 19.28 2.35 37.70
C ALA A 274 18.44 2.67 38.94
N SER A 275 17.29 3.32 38.75
CA SER A 275 16.26 3.47 39.77
C SER A 275 15.49 2.16 39.94
N ILE A 276 15.19 1.77 41.18
CA ILE A 276 14.49 0.53 41.52
C ILE A 276 13.21 0.85 42.26
N SER A 277 12.11 0.23 41.87
CA SER A 277 10.81 0.31 42.56
C SER A 277 10.07 -1.02 42.40
N ALA A 278 9.65 -1.61 43.52
CA ALA A 278 8.88 -2.87 43.56
C ALA A 278 9.46 -3.99 42.69
N GLY A 279 10.80 -4.16 42.70
CA GLY A 279 11.51 -5.18 41.91
C GLY A 279 11.73 -4.81 40.45
N ASN A 280 11.14 -3.73 39.94
CA ASN A 280 11.44 -3.21 38.58
C ASN A 280 12.54 -2.15 38.67
N PHE A 281 13.37 -2.08 37.64
CA PHE A 281 14.35 -1.01 37.51
C PHE A 281 14.28 -0.32 36.17
N SER A 282 14.70 0.93 36.14
CA SER A 282 14.89 1.67 34.88
C SER A 282 16.10 2.60 34.95
N ALA A 283 16.74 2.80 33.81
CA ALA A 283 17.84 3.75 33.67
C ALA A 283 17.88 4.33 32.26
N VAL A 284 18.11 5.63 32.14
CA VAL A 284 18.47 6.24 30.86
C VAL A 284 19.94 6.04 30.63
N VAL A 285 20.31 5.35 29.56
CA VAL A 285 21.69 5.03 29.20
C VAL A 285 22.11 5.75 27.91
N PRO A 286 23.32 6.31 27.84
CA PRO A 286 23.83 6.89 26.62
C PRO A 286 24.19 5.80 25.61
N LEU A 287 24.01 6.08 24.33
CA LEU A 287 24.42 5.23 23.22
C LEU A 287 25.58 5.85 22.48
N ALA A 288 26.69 5.16 22.37
CA ALA A 288 27.75 5.48 21.44
C ALA A 288 27.37 5.05 20.03
N GLU A 289 27.95 5.65 19.02
CA GLU A 289 27.78 5.19 17.64
C GLU A 289 28.18 3.71 17.49
N GLY A 290 27.45 2.97 16.66
CA GLY A 290 27.64 1.53 16.45
C GLY A 290 27.00 0.69 17.55
N LEU A 291 27.55 -0.50 17.78
CA LEU A 291 26.99 -1.51 18.67
C LEU A 291 27.21 -1.15 20.14
N ASN A 292 26.15 -1.11 20.93
CA ASN A 292 26.15 -0.94 22.37
C ASN A 292 25.58 -2.19 23.02
N THR A 293 26.35 -2.86 23.85
CA THR A 293 25.94 -4.06 24.58
C THR A 293 25.81 -3.73 26.06
N PHE A 294 24.68 -4.05 26.65
CA PHE A 294 24.32 -3.73 28.04
C PHE A 294 24.13 -4.98 28.87
N LYS A 295 24.60 -4.96 30.09
CA LYS A 295 24.29 -5.94 31.13
C LYS A 295 23.81 -5.22 32.37
N ALA A 296 22.81 -5.77 33.04
CA ALA A 296 22.45 -5.33 34.38
C ALA A 296 23.21 -6.18 35.43
N LEU A 297 23.80 -5.51 36.39
CA LEU A 297 24.48 -6.13 37.56
C LEU A 297 23.72 -5.76 38.81
N ALA A 298 23.43 -6.75 39.63
CA ALA A 298 22.76 -6.56 40.93
C ALA A 298 23.56 -7.31 42.02
N ASP A 299 23.80 -6.65 43.15
CA ASP A 299 24.44 -7.26 44.32
C ASP A 299 23.40 -7.70 45.34
N SER A 300 23.43 -8.96 45.69
CA SER A 300 22.63 -9.54 46.78
C SER A 300 23.54 -10.18 47.80
N SER A 301 23.64 -9.55 48.97
CA SER A 301 24.42 -10.08 50.11
C SER A 301 25.86 -10.48 49.78
N GLY A 302 26.54 -9.71 48.94
CA GLY A 302 27.92 -9.95 48.54
C GLY A 302 28.11 -10.85 47.32
N THR A 303 27.02 -11.36 46.73
CA THR A 303 27.04 -12.11 45.47
C THR A 303 26.51 -11.24 44.33
N GLN A 304 27.34 -11.01 43.32
CA GLN A 304 26.95 -10.27 42.13
C GLN A 304 26.26 -11.19 41.13
N VAL A 305 25.05 -10.78 40.70
CA VAL A 305 24.26 -11.47 39.67
C VAL A 305 24.24 -10.59 38.42
N SER A 306 24.44 -11.18 37.24
CA SER A 306 24.47 -10.47 35.94
C SER A 306 23.31 -10.92 35.06
N SER A 307 22.68 -9.98 34.37
CA SER A 307 21.72 -10.31 33.31
C SER A 307 22.39 -10.91 32.07
N THR A 308 21.61 -11.60 31.23
CA THR A 308 21.98 -11.78 29.84
C THR A 308 22.18 -10.39 29.17
N PRO A 309 23.16 -10.24 28.24
CA PRO A 309 23.38 -8.98 27.57
C PRO A 309 22.28 -8.68 26.56
N VAL A 310 21.93 -7.40 26.43
CA VAL A 310 21.10 -6.88 25.33
C VAL A 310 21.91 -5.87 24.52
N SER A 311 21.68 -5.79 23.23
CA SER A 311 22.44 -4.94 22.34
C SER A 311 21.56 -4.04 21.50
N PHE A 312 22.04 -2.79 21.26
CA PHE A 312 21.43 -1.82 20.37
C PHE A 312 22.50 -1.20 19.48
N THR A 313 22.16 -0.95 18.21
CA THR A 313 23.07 -0.28 17.27
C THR A 313 22.61 1.16 17.09
N ARG A 314 23.43 2.14 17.53
CA ARG A 314 23.16 3.53 17.23
C ARG A 314 23.66 3.87 15.84
N LEU A 315 22.75 4.31 14.99
CA LEU A 315 23.03 4.81 13.66
C LEU A 315 23.24 6.34 13.73
N VAL A 316 24.38 6.79 13.24
CA VAL A 316 24.66 8.21 13.04
C VAL A 316 24.71 8.46 11.54
N ASN A 317 24.10 9.53 11.08
CA ASN A 317 24.15 9.88 9.67
C ASN A 317 25.49 10.56 9.36
N HIS A 318 26.31 9.93 8.53
CA HIS A 318 27.56 10.48 8.00
C HIS A 318 27.46 10.89 6.53
N ILE A 319 26.28 10.66 5.92
CA ILE A 319 26.07 10.97 4.50
C ILE A 319 26.02 12.50 4.35
N PRO A 320 26.83 13.07 3.47
CA PRO A 320 26.76 14.50 3.15
C PRO A 320 25.35 14.92 2.72
N ASN A 321 25.06 16.18 2.85
CA ASN A 321 23.87 16.80 2.28
C ASN A 321 24.27 17.53 0.99
N ALA A 322 24.10 16.90 -0.17
CA ALA A 322 24.34 17.49 -1.46
C ALA A 322 23.27 18.53 -1.80
N LEU A 323 23.64 19.71 -2.23
CA LEU A 323 22.71 20.78 -2.58
C LEU A 323 23.13 21.47 -3.89
N ILE A 324 22.17 21.62 -4.80
CA ILE A 324 22.32 22.42 -6.01
C ILE A 324 21.54 23.73 -5.83
N SER A 325 22.20 24.86 -6.00
CA SER A 325 21.57 26.16 -6.17
C SER A 325 22.02 26.83 -7.46
N PHE A 326 21.27 27.81 -7.92
CA PHE A 326 21.53 28.55 -9.16
C PHE A 326 21.63 30.03 -8.87
N ASN A 327 22.58 30.70 -9.53
CA ASN A 327 22.69 32.16 -9.51
C ASN A 327 22.73 32.69 -10.96
N ASP A 328 21.82 33.57 -11.27
CA ASP A 328 21.66 34.14 -12.61
C ASP A 328 22.16 35.61 -12.64
N HIS A 329 23.22 35.87 -13.37
CA HIS A 329 23.82 37.20 -13.54
C HIS A 329 24.18 37.47 -15.01
N GLY A 330 23.44 36.85 -15.94
CA GLY A 330 23.68 36.91 -17.38
C GLY A 330 24.25 35.59 -17.91
N SER A 331 25.20 34.96 -17.21
CA SER A 331 25.48 33.54 -17.20
C SER A 331 24.84 32.91 -15.95
N ILE A 332 24.77 31.61 -15.90
CA ILE A 332 24.18 30.87 -14.80
C ILE A 332 25.27 30.11 -14.07
N ASP A 333 25.41 30.37 -12.76
CA ASP A 333 26.27 29.56 -11.91
C ASP A 333 25.46 28.40 -11.30
N LEU A 334 25.89 27.17 -11.58
CA LEU A 334 25.47 25.99 -10.86
C LEU A 334 26.36 25.87 -9.61
N GLN A 335 25.78 25.94 -8.43
CA GLN A 335 26.53 26.05 -7.18
C GLN A 335 26.29 24.82 -6.29
N ALA A 336 27.35 24.17 -5.86
CA ALA A 336 27.39 23.12 -4.86
C ALA A 336 27.84 23.64 -3.46
N THR A 337 28.10 24.91 -3.33
CA THR A 337 28.70 25.54 -2.14
C THR A 337 27.82 25.46 -0.88
N GLY A 338 26.50 25.22 -1.05
CA GLY A 338 25.57 24.97 0.02
C GLY A 338 25.60 23.54 0.57
N SER A 339 26.32 22.62 -0.09
CA SER A 339 26.45 21.26 0.38
C SER A 339 27.27 21.17 1.66
N THR A 340 26.85 20.31 2.59
CA THR A 340 27.48 20.17 3.92
C THR A 340 27.77 18.70 4.24
N SER A 341 28.77 18.46 5.09
CA SER A 341 28.93 17.15 5.74
C SER A 341 28.38 17.25 7.16
N PRO A 342 27.66 16.23 7.67
CA PRO A 342 27.28 16.18 9.07
C PRO A 342 28.46 16.01 10.00
N ASP A 343 29.59 15.52 9.49
CA ASP A 343 30.83 15.34 10.24
C ASP A 343 31.68 16.62 10.17
N SER A 344 32.01 17.18 11.33
CA SER A 344 32.82 18.39 11.40
C SER A 344 34.22 18.21 10.80
N GLY A 345 34.67 19.22 10.07
CA GLY A 345 36.02 19.25 9.49
C GLY A 345 36.22 18.41 8.22
N ARG A 346 35.18 17.81 7.66
CA ARG A 346 35.24 17.08 6.40
C ARG A 346 35.02 18.00 5.21
N THR A 347 35.84 17.84 4.19
CA THR A 347 35.70 18.55 2.92
C THR A 347 34.93 17.68 1.91
N LEU A 348 34.22 18.32 0.99
CA LEU A 348 33.43 17.66 -0.03
C LEU A 348 34.12 17.75 -1.40
N LYS A 349 34.03 16.65 -2.15
CA LYS A 349 34.32 16.57 -3.58
C LYS A 349 33.03 16.47 -4.34
N PHE A 350 32.97 17.07 -5.53
CA PHE A 350 31.77 17.15 -6.35
C PHE A 350 31.96 16.47 -7.70
N ILE A 351 30.87 15.93 -8.24
CA ILE A 351 30.76 15.49 -9.63
C ILE A 351 29.39 15.93 -10.14
N TRP A 352 29.41 16.75 -11.18
CA TRP A 352 28.21 17.25 -11.83
C TRP A 352 27.78 16.39 -13.01
N GLY A 353 26.49 16.36 -13.28
CA GLY A 353 25.87 15.75 -14.46
C GLY A 353 24.76 16.62 -15.02
N GLU A 354 24.64 16.63 -16.34
CA GLU A 354 23.54 17.23 -17.10
C GLU A 354 22.59 16.13 -17.56
N ASP A 355 21.26 16.35 -17.41
CA ASP A 355 20.27 15.38 -17.83
C ASP A 355 20.17 15.34 -19.38
N PRO A 356 20.22 14.15 -19.99
CA PRO A 356 20.08 14.01 -21.45
C PRO A 356 18.72 14.48 -22.00
N SER A 357 17.68 14.62 -21.17
CA SER A 357 16.36 15.09 -21.56
C SER A 357 16.22 16.61 -21.62
N ASN A 358 17.30 17.36 -21.31
CA ASN A 358 17.26 18.82 -21.37
C ASN A 358 16.94 19.30 -22.78
N PRO A 359 16.19 20.42 -22.92
CA PRO A 359 15.79 20.96 -24.25
C PRO A 359 16.97 21.23 -25.17
N ALA A 360 18.13 21.56 -24.62
CA ALA A 360 19.39 21.72 -25.33
C ALA A 360 20.55 21.35 -24.41
N VAL A 361 21.63 20.84 -24.99
CA VAL A 361 22.89 20.58 -24.24
C VAL A 361 23.53 21.89 -23.86
N ILE A 362 23.86 22.07 -22.58
CA ILE A 362 24.52 23.27 -22.06
C ILE A 362 26.05 23.18 -22.23
N GLY A 363 26.61 22.00 -22.03
CA GLY A 363 28.05 21.76 -22.11
C GLY A 363 28.83 22.20 -20.88
N GLY A 364 29.97 21.57 -20.67
CA GLY A 364 30.90 21.93 -19.57
C GLY A 364 30.47 21.46 -18.17
N VAL A 365 29.29 20.80 -18.06
CA VAL A 365 28.73 20.32 -16.79
C VAL A 365 29.15 18.89 -16.48
N ASN A 366 28.96 17.98 -17.43
CA ASN A 366 29.17 16.54 -17.20
C ASN A 366 30.61 16.24 -16.75
N GLY A 367 30.74 15.60 -15.58
CA GLY A 367 32.01 15.22 -14.97
C GLY A 367 32.78 16.39 -14.35
N ASN A 368 32.26 17.61 -14.36
CA ASN A 368 32.89 18.76 -13.71
C ASN A 368 32.95 18.52 -12.19
N THR A 369 34.05 18.95 -11.55
CA THR A 369 34.30 18.74 -10.11
C THR A 369 34.37 20.07 -9.32
N SER A 370 34.22 21.20 -10.00
CA SER A 370 34.22 22.52 -9.35
C SER A 370 33.01 22.68 -8.42
N PRO A 371 33.15 23.33 -7.27
CA PRO A 371 32.03 23.72 -6.43
C PRO A 371 31.06 24.73 -7.11
N VAL A 372 31.53 25.41 -8.13
CA VAL A 372 30.76 26.35 -8.96
C VAL A 372 31.09 26.08 -10.42
N VAL A 373 30.04 25.87 -11.23
CA VAL A 373 30.16 25.69 -12.68
C VAL A 373 29.36 26.78 -13.36
N THR A 374 30.04 27.69 -14.03
CA THR A 374 29.38 28.77 -14.79
C THR A 374 29.07 28.30 -16.21
N VAL A 375 27.82 28.40 -16.61
CA VAL A 375 27.34 28.02 -17.93
C VAL A 375 26.66 29.21 -18.63
N SER A 376 26.67 29.17 -19.97
CA SER A 376 25.90 30.15 -20.76
C SER A 376 24.41 29.89 -20.57
N ARG A 377 23.62 30.98 -20.51
CA ARG A 377 22.17 30.86 -20.46
C ARG A 377 21.65 30.17 -21.73
N PRO A 378 20.83 29.12 -21.63
CA PRO A 378 20.21 28.49 -22.79
C PRO A 378 19.25 29.46 -23.50
N SER A 379 19.23 29.38 -24.83
CA SER A 379 18.26 30.13 -25.67
C SER A 379 16.96 29.36 -25.90
N VAL A 380 16.98 28.02 -25.72
CA VAL A 380 15.80 27.17 -25.88
C VAL A 380 14.99 27.20 -24.59
N GLN A 381 13.71 27.50 -24.66
CA GLN A 381 12.82 27.49 -23.49
C GLN A 381 12.57 26.07 -23.00
N GLY A 382 12.43 25.93 -21.69
CA GLY A 382 12.13 24.67 -21.03
C GLY A 382 12.85 24.47 -19.70
N GLU A 383 12.70 23.30 -19.13
CA GLU A 383 13.31 22.92 -17.85
C GLU A 383 14.66 22.23 -18.09
N TYR A 384 15.70 22.68 -17.40
CA TYR A 384 17.07 22.18 -17.49
C TYR A 384 17.48 21.55 -16.18
N TYR A 385 17.67 20.23 -16.18
CA TYR A 385 17.95 19.41 -15.02
C TYR A 385 19.43 19.07 -14.89
N PHE A 386 19.90 19.09 -13.63
CA PHE A 386 21.28 18.80 -13.26
C PHE A 386 21.34 17.86 -12.07
N SER A 387 22.35 17.02 -12.02
CA SER A 387 22.67 16.18 -10.88
C SER A 387 24.00 16.56 -10.26
N LEU A 388 24.13 16.33 -8.97
CA LEU A 388 25.34 16.58 -8.19
C LEU A 388 25.57 15.39 -7.27
N ILE A 389 26.75 14.80 -7.33
CA ILE A 389 27.25 13.85 -6.34
C ILE A 389 28.22 14.63 -5.44
N ALA A 390 27.96 14.64 -4.15
CA ALA A 390 28.86 15.19 -3.13
C ALA A 390 29.45 14.06 -2.30
N THR A 391 30.78 13.93 -2.27
CA THR A 391 31.47 12.86 -1.54
C THR A 391 32.42 13.48 -0.51
N ASP A 392 32.33 13.04 0.73
CA ASP A 392 33.22 13.47 1.79
C ASP A 392 34.61 12.76 1.75
N THR A 393 35.55 13.20 2.59
CA THR A 393 36.88 12.63 2.69
C THR A 393 36.91 11.20 3.23
N SER A 394 35.81 10.66 3.75
CA SER A 394 35.66 9.26 4.17
C SER A 394 35.03 8.36 3.11
N GLY A 395 34.59 8.94 2.00
CA GLY A 395 33.95 8.20 0.91
C GLY A 395 32.41 8.13 1.03
N ASN A 396 31.80 8.78 2.05
CA ASN A 396 30.34 8.88 2.11
C ASN A 396 29.85 9.83 1.01
N SER A 397 28.81 9.47 0.31
CA SER A 397 28.28 10.23 -0.83
C SER A 397 26.79 10.45 -0.73
N ASP A 398 26.34 11.61 -1.17
CA ASP A 398 24.94 11.90 -1.48
C ASP A 398 24.80 12.36 -2.93
N THR A 399 23.63 12.13 -3.49
CA THR A 399 23.28 12.56 -4.84
C THR A 399 21.98 13.35 -4.79
N THR A 400 22.01 14.56 -5.32
CA THR A 400 20.82 15.40 -5.46
C THR A 400 20.63 15.80 -6.92
N ARG A 401 19.43 16.23 -7.25
CA ARG A 401 19.06 16.76 -8.55
C ARG A 401 18.27 18.04 -8.37
N ASN A 402 18.50 19.02 -9.23
CA ASN A 402 17.73 20.26 -9.25
C ASN A 402 17.65 20.78 -10.68
N TYR A 403 16.78 21.77 -10.93
CA TYR A 403 16.56 22.33 -12.25
C TYR A 403 16.28 23.82 -12.18
N PHE A 404 16.41 24.49 -13.31
CA PHE A 404 15.82 25.79 -13.54
C PHE A 404 14.99 25.79 -14.84
N THR A 405 14.05 26.72 -14.93
CA THR A 405 13.22 26.90 -16.13
C THR A 405 13.65 28.16 -16.88
N VAL A 406 13.89 28.03 -18.18
CA VAL A 406 14.05 29.15 -19.12
C VAL A 406 12.69 29.46 -19.72
N GLY A 407 12.17 30.61 -19.40
CA GLY A 407 10.91 31.12 -19.93
C GLY A 407 11.13 32.16 -21.07
N PRO A 408 10.06 32.84 -21.53
CA PRO A 408 10.15 33.92 -22.49
C PRO A 408 10.82 35.18 -21.92
N THR A 409 10.96 35.28 -20.61
CA THR A 409 11.65 36.36 -19.92
C THR A 409 13.15 36.13 -19.83
N PRO A 410 13.98 37.15 -19.73
CA PRO A 410 15.44 36.98 -19.67
C PRO A 410 15.96 36.34 -18.38
N SER A 411 15.14 36.12 -17.35
CA SER A 411 15.53 35.47 -16.09
C SER A 411 15.14 33.99 -16.06
N ILE A 412 15.93 33.16 -15.36
CA ILE A 412 15.54 31.79 -15.04
C ILE A 412 14.59 31.75 -13.83
N VAL A 413 13.77 30.70 -13.77
CA VAL A 413 12.94 30.40 -12.60
C VAL A 413 13.49 29.15 -11.93
N VAL A 414 13.85 29.29 -10.67
CA VAL A 414 14.38 28.19 -9.85
C VAL A 414 13.25 27.65 -8.95
N PRO A 415 13.02 26.33 -8.89
CA PRO A 415 12.03 25.77 -7.98
C PRO A 415 12.43 25.95 -6.52
N THR A 416 11.43 26.13 -5.68
CA THR A 416 11.55 26.17 -4.22
C THR A 416 10.86 24.94 -3.61
N LEU A 417 10.94 24.75 -2.31
CA LEU A 417 10.14 23.71 -1.63
C LEU A 417 8.64 23.90 -1.82
N ALA A 418 8.18 25.14 -1.99
CA ALA A 418 6.77 25.47 -2.27
C ALA A 418 6.37 25.26 -3.74
N SER A 419 7.31 24.98 -4.64
CA SER A 419 7.00 24.85 -6.08
C SER A 419 6.25 23.56 -6.37
N VAL A 420 5.11 23.68 -7.02
CA VAL A 420 4.37 22.55 -7.60
C VAL A 420 4.99 22.18 -8.94
N PRO A 421 5.33 20.90 -9.19
CA PRO A 421 5.92 20.47 -10.45
C PRO A 421 5.05 20.83 -11.66
N ARG A 422 5.70 21.21 -12.77
CA ARG A 422 4.99 21.54 -14.01
C ARG A 422 4.10 20.40 -14.50
N TRP A 423 4.59 19.16 -14.40
CA TRP A 423 3.83 17.99 -14.86
C TRP A 423 2.55 17.75 -14.04
N VAL A 424 2.48 18.26 -12.77
CA VAL A 424 1.26 18.31 -11.95
C VAL A 424 0.35 19.45 -12.43
N ARG A 425 0.89 20.68 -12.57
CA ARG A 425 0.13 21.87 -13.00
C ARG A 425 -0.55 21.67 -14.35
N GLU A 426 0.14 21.04 -15.29
CA GLU A 426 -0.37 20.67 -16.61
C GLU A 426 -0.93 19.25 -16.64
N GLY A 427 -1.15 18.66 -15.46
CA GLY A 427 -1.46 17.25 -15.27
C GLY A 427 -2.84 16.83 -15.74
N ARG A 428 -2.92 15.55 -16.05
CA ARG A 428 -4.13 14.79 -16.34
C ARG A 428 -3.90 13.42 -15.69
N MET A 429 -4.62 13.18 -14.60
CA MET A 429 -4.38 12.01 -13.74
C MET A 429 -5.33 10.87 -14.08
N TYR A 430 -4.79 9.67 -14.11
CA TYR A 430 -5.54 8.44 -14.19
C TYR A 430 -5.23 7.57 -12.96
N THR A 431 -6.25 7.21 -12.19
CA THR A 431 -6.08 6.39 -10.99
C THR A 431 -6.27 4.92 -11.34
N MET A 432 -5.29 4.12 -10.98
CA MET A 432 -5.21 2.70 -11.31
C MET A 432 -5.22 1.81 -10.07
N PHE A 433 -6.05 0.77 -10.09
CA PHE A 433 -6.05 -0.32 -9.13
C PHE A 433 -5.80 -1.64 -9.86
N PHE A 434 -4.67 -2.31 -9.63
CA PHE A 434 -4.28 -3.50 -10.41
C PHE A 434 -5.34 -4.60 -10.42
N LYS A 435 -6.02 -4.81 -9.30
CA LYS A 435 -7.11 -5.81 -9.19
C LYS A 435 -8.30 -5.56 -10.12
N MET A 436 -8.42 -4.35 -10.66
CA MET A 436 -9.51 -4.00 -11.59
C MET A 436 -9.14 -4.19 -13.06
N HIS A 437 -7.85 -4.07 -13.42
CA HIS A 437 -7.44 -4.01 -14.82
C HIS A 437 -7.47 -5.36 -15.53
N THR A 438 -7.24 -6.44 -14.79
CA THR A 438 -7.28 -7.81 -15.35
C THR A 438 -7.81 -8.78 -14.31
N ALA A 439 -8.27 -9.95 -14.76
CA ALA A 439 -8.74 -11.00 -13.86
C ALA A 439 -7.64 -11.53 -12.92
N SER A 440 -6.37 -11.50 -13.34
CA SER A 440 -5.23 -11.85 -12.47
C SER A 440 -4.88 -10.76 -11.47
N GLY A 441 -5.17 -9.50 -11.80
CA GLY A 441 -4.92 -8.34 -10.95
C GLY A 441 -3.45 -8.12 -10.63
N THR A 442 -2.51 -8.55 -11.49
CA THR A 442 -1.07 -8.41 -11.28
C THR A 442 -0.50 -7.21 -12.02
N ILE A 443 0.65 -6.70 -11.55
CA ILE A 443 1.38 -5.59 -12.18
C ILE A 443 1.70 -5.91 -13.64
N ASN A 444 2.25 -7.10 -13.90
CA ASN A 444 2.66 -7.49 -15.25
C ASN A 444 1.47 -7.64 -16.22
N ALA A 445 0.31 -8.05 -15.73
CA ALA A 445 -0.90 -8.14 -16.53
C ALA A 445 -1.48 -6.75 -16.90
N ALA A 446 -1.20 -5.74 -16.12
CA ALA A 446 -1.64 -4.36 -16.37
C ALA A 446 -0.71 -3.57 -17.31
N LEU A 447 0.52 -4.05 -17.57
CA LEU A 447 1.49 -3.38 -18.45
C LEU A 447 0.93 -2.97 -19.84
N PRO A 448 0.18 -3.84 -20.56
CA PRO A 448 -0.36 -3.47 -21.87
C PRO A 448 -1.33 -2.28 -21.82
N ASP A 449 -2.01 -2.06 -20.70
CA ASP A 449 -2.99 -0.98 -20.56
C ASP A 449 -2.35 0.41 -20.48
N LEU A 450 -1.07 0.51 -20.16
CA LEU A 450 -0.32 1.76 -20.16
C LEU A 450 -0.37 2.46 -21.52
N ASN A 451 -0.34 1.70 -22.62
CA ASN A 451 -0.46 2.26 -23.97
C ASN A 451 -1.82 2.89 -24.22
N ARG A 452 -2.90 2.29 -23.72
CA ARG A 452 -4.26 2.85 -23.80
C ARG A 452 -4.32 4.17 -23.03
N ILE A 453 -3.87 4.19 -21.78
CA ILE A 453 -3.91 5.37 -20.90
C ILE A 453 -3.09 6.51 -21.51
N ALA A 454 -1.89 6.22 -22.01
CA ALA A 454 -1.04 7.20 -22.69
C ALA A 454 -1.70 7.74 -23.99
N SER A 455 -2.33 6.85 -24.80
CA SER A 455 -3.05 7.26 -26.03
C SER A 455 -4.28 8.10 -25.75
N MET A 456 -4.90 7.93 -24.59
CA MET A 456 -5.97 8.82 -24.12
C MET A 456 -5.46 10.22 -23.77
N GLY A 457 -4.19 10.39 -23.42
CA GLY A 457 -3.59 11.69 -23.13
C GLY A 457 -3.26 11.94 -21.66
N TYR A 458 -3.41 10.94 -20.79
CA TYR A 458 -3.03 11.04 -19.39
C TYR A 458 -1.50 10.99 -19.24
N ASN A 459 -0.97 11.76 -18.31
CA ASN A 459 0.46 11.86 -18.04
C ASN A 459 0.81 11.59 -16.57
N ILE A 460 -0.17 11.31 -15.72
CA ILE A 460 0.01 10.93 -14.33
C ILE A 460 -0.76 9.65 -14.06
N LEU A 461 -0.08 8.64 -13.52
CA LEU A 461 -0.70 7.44 -12.96
C LEU A 461 -0.65 7.53 -11.44
N TRP A 462 -1.81 7.61 -10.80
CA TRP A 462 -1.93 7.35 -9.38
C TRP A 462 -2.26 5.86 -9.20
N VAL A 463 -1.32 5.11 -8.64
CA VAL A 463 -1.46 3.68 -8.37
C VAL A 463 -1.86 3.49 -6.92
N LEU A 464 -3.02 2.85 -6.68
CA LEU A 464 -3.51 2.47 -5.36
C LEU A 464 -2.48 1.59 -4.62
N PRO A 465 -2.56 1.43 -3.29
CA PRO A 465 -1.49 0.81 -2.50
C PRO A 465 -1.01 -0.52 -3.06
N VAL A 466 0.30 -0.67 -3.17
CA VAL A 466 0.97 -1.87 -3.70
C VAL A 466 1.79 -2.60 -2.65
N MET A 467 1.95 -2.03 -1.46
CA MET A 467 2.75 -2.56 -0.39
C MET A 467 2.11 -3.81 0.22
N LYS A 468 2.92 -4.65 0.84
CA LYS A 468 2.45 -5.88 1.47
C LYS A 468 1.49 -5.58 2.62
N ASN A 469 0.31 -6.16 2.53
CA ASN A 469 -0.76 -6.01 3.50
C ASN A 469 -0.87 -7.22 4.44
N ARG A 470 -1.63 -7.06 5.51
CA ARG A 470 -1.99 -8.12 6.46
C ARG A 470 -2.75 -9.24 5.75
N GLU A 471 -3.85 -8.93 5.09
CA GLU A 471 -4.55 -9.84 4.17
C GLU A 471 -4.18 -9.51 2.72
N PRO A 472 -4.27 -10.48 1.80
CA PRO A 472 -4.07 -10.20 0.38
C PRO A 472 -5.00 -9.09 -0.12
N ILE A 473 -4.45 -8.15 -0.87
CA ILE A 473 -5.22 -7.05 -1.45
C ILE A 473 -6.29 -7.61 -2.39
N ASN A 474 -7.53 -7.15 -2.21
CA ASN A 474 -8.70 -7.66 -2.93
C ASN A 474 -9.64 -6.52 -3.37
N ASN A 475 -10.62 -6.86 -4.20
CA ASN A 475 -11.60 -5.92 -4.73
C ASN A 475 -12.68 -5.51 -3.71
N GLY A 476 -12.75 -6.20 -2.58
CA GLY A 476 -13.73 -5.98 -1.51
C GLY A 476 -13.27 -5.01 -0.44
N SER A 477 -13.30 -5.47 0.81
CA SER A 477 -12.97 -4.66 1.99
C SER A 477 -11.48 -4.40 2.19
N GLY A 478 -10.59 -5.12 1.48
CA GLY A 478 -9.13 -5.03 1.63
C GLY A 478 -8.43 -4.37 0.42
N PRO A 479 -8.63 -3.06 0.13
CA PRO A 479 -8.06 -2.41 -1.06
C PRO A 479 -6.58 -2.04 -0.93
N GLY A 480 -5.91 -2.37 0.18
CA GLY A 480 -4.47 -2.23 0.30
C GLY A 480 -3.96 -1.28 1.39
N TYR A 481 -4.83 -0.78 2.26
CA TYR A 481 -4.44 0.20 3.30
C TYR A 481 -4.04 -0.40 4.65
N ASN A 482 -4.02 -1.73 4.79
CA ASN A 482 -3.64 -2.43 6.02
C ASN A 482 -2.19 -2.97 5.92
N ILE A 483 -1.22 -2.04 5.80
CA ILE A 483 0.17 -2.33 5.42
C ILE A 483 0.95 -2.93 6.58
N VAL A 484 1.65 -4.06 6.33
CA VAL A 484 2.56 -4.72 7.28
C VAL A 484 4.04 -4.63 6.88
N ASP A 485 4.33 -4.29 5.62
CA ASP A 485 5.69 -4.05 5.12
C ASP A 485 5.64 -2.99 4.02
N PHE A 486 6.19 -1.84 4.31
CA PHE A 486 6.15 -0.66 3.46
C PHE A 486 7.14 -0.69 2.28
N THR A 487 8.07 -1.64 2.24
CA THR A 487 9.15 -1.68 1.24
C THR A 487 9.05 -2.87 0.29
N THR A 488 8.07 -3.73 0.49
CA THR A 488 7.83 -4.93 -0.32
C THR A 488 6.49 -4.84 -1.04
N VAL A 489 6.48 -5.09 -2.34
CA VAL A 489 5.25 -5.22 -3.13
C VAL A 489 4.44 -6.42 -2.63
N ALA A 490 3.13 -6.27 -2.54
CA ALA A 490 2.21 -7.34 -2.17
C ALA A 490 2.39 -8.56 -3.11
N PRO A 491 2.59 -9.78 -2.56
CA PRO A 491 2.93 -10.95 -3.38
C PRO A 491 1.90 -11.27 -4.47
N GLU A 492 0.63 -10.96 -4.23
CA GLU A 492 -0.47 -11.14 -5.20
C GLU A 492 -0.42 -10.15 -6.37
N TYR A 493 0.41 -9.13 -6.31
CA TYR A 493 0.65 -8.19 -7.41
C TYR A 493 1.92 -8.53 -8.19
N GLY A 494 2.94 -9.10 -7.52
CA GLY A 494 4.24 -9.40 -8.09
C GLY A 494 5.39 -9.04 -7.15
N THR A 495 6.43 -8.45 -7.70
CA THR A 495 7.67 -8.12 -6.99
C THR A 495 8.02 -6.63 -7.11
N ASN A 496 8.96 -6.17 -6.29
CA ASN A 496 9.55 -4.83 -6.44
C ASN A 496 10.14 -4.60 -7.84
N GLN A 497 10.72 -5.65 -8.45
CA GLN A 497 11.24 -5.55 -9.81
C GLN A 497 10.12 -5.39 -10.86
N ASP A 498 8.99 -6.05 -10.68
CA ASP A 498 7.82 -5.87 -11.55
C ASP A 498 7.30 -4.44 -11.47
N MET A 499 7.24 -3.86 -10.25
CA MET A 499 6.83 -2.47 -10.07
C MET A 499 7.82 -1.47 -10.69
N LYS A 500 9.12 -1.73 -10.54
CA LYS A 500 10.17 -0.93 -11.20
C LYS A 500 10.04 -0.98 -12.73
N ASN A 501 9.78 -2.16 -13.30
CA ASN A 501 9.57 -2.33 -14.74
C ASN A 501 8.29 -1.59 -15.20
N PHE A 502 7.22 -1.64 -14.41
CA PHE A 502 5.98 -0.93 -14.69
C PHE A 502 6.20 0.59 -14.74
N ILE A 503 6.90 1.14 -13.74
CA ILE A 503 7.23 2.58 -13.70
C ILE A 503 8.12 2.95 -14.89
N ALA A 504 9.14 2.16 -15.20
CA ALA A 504 10.01 2.42 -16.35
C ALA A 504 9.24 2.41 -17.68
N GLN A 505 8.28 1.49 -17.84
CA GLN A 505 7.39 1.47 -19.01
C GLN A 505 6.48 2.70 -19.06
N ALA A 506 5.91 3.13 -17.92
CA ALA A 506 5.11 4.35 -17.83
C ALA A 506 5.95 5.58 -18.23
N HIS A 507 7.17 5.70 -17.72
CA HIS A 507 8.10 6.77 -18.07
C HIS A 507 8.43 6.78 -19.58
N SER A 508 8.62 5.61 -20.19
CA SER A 508 8.88 5.50 -21.65
C SER A 508 7.70 6.02 -22.50
N LEU A 509 6.50 6.06 -21.94
CA LEU A 509 5.29 6.60 -22.54
C LEU A 509 5.00 8.05 -22.13
N GLY A 510 5.92 8.68 -21.40
CA GLY A 510 5.80 10.08 -20.93
C GLY A 510 4.84 10.26 -19.75
N MET A 511 4.58 9.19 -18.99
CA MET A 511 3.73 9.24 -17.79
C MET A 511 4.57 9.21 -16.52
N LYS A 512 4.18 10.00 -15.52
CA LYS A 512 4.69 10.00 -14.15
C LYS A 512 3.85 9.06 -13.29
N VAL A 513 4.48 8.42 -12.30
CA VAL A 513 3.80 7.47 -11.40
C VAL A 513 3.89 7.93 -9.96
N ILE A 514 2.73 8.17 -9.35
CA ILE A 514 2.60 8.41 -7.91
C ILE A 514 2.03 7.17 -7.22
N LEU A 515 2.57 6.85 -6.06
CA LEU A 515 2.15 5.68 -5.27
C LEU A 515 1.26 6.12 -4.11
N ASP A 516 0.22 5.34 -3.86
CA ASP A 516 -0.62 5.52 -2.68
C ASP A 516 0.05 4.87 -1.47
N ILE A 517 0.14 5.58 -0.35
CA ILE A 517 0.78 5.12 0.88
C ILE A 517 0.06 5.69 2.11
N THR A 518 0.09 4.97 3.23
CA THR A 518 -0.56 5.35 4.48
C THR A 518 0.43 5.99 5.46
N PRO A 519 0.53 7.32 5.54
CA PRO A 519 1.37 7.96 6.55
C PRO A 519 0.75 7.95 7.94
N ASN A 520 -0.58 7.90 8.01
CA ASN A 520 -1.34 8.04 9.23
C ASN A 520 -1.23 6.82 10.15
N HIS A 521 -1.16 5.62 9.58
CA HIS A 521 -1.28 4.39 10.34
C HIS A 521 -0.46 3.24 9.76
N THR A 522 -0.25 2.24 10.58
CA THR A 522 0.21 0.90 10.17
C THR A 522 -0.84 -0.14 10.54
N SER A 523 -0.75 -1.33 9.95
CA SER A 523 -1.52 -2.49 10.37
C SER A 523 -1.34 -2.80 11.86
N SER A 524 -2.38 -3.24 12.54
CA SER A 524 -2.28 -3.84 13.88
C SER A 524 -1.41 -5.11 13.91
N SER A 525 -1.13 -5.70 12.75
CA SER A 525 -0.20 -6.83 12.57
C SER A 525 1.18 -6.40 12.07
N HIS A 526 1.47 -5.11 12.02
CA HIS A 526 2.81 -4.63 11.67
C HIS A 526 3.83 -5.14 12.71
N PRO A 527 5.03 -5.60 12.31
CA PRO A 527 6.03 -6.11 13.24
C PRO A 527 6.33 -5.18 14.44
N PHE A 528 6.32 -3.87 14.22
CA PHE A 528 6.53 -2.87 15.27
C PHE A 528 5.39 -2.86 16.30
N VAL A 529 4.15 -3.02 15.86
CA VAL A 529 2.99 -3.12 16.76
C VAL A 529 3.08 -4.39 17.61
N LEU A 530 3.41 -5.52 16.98
CA LEU A 530 3.51 -6.79 17.67
C LEU A 530 4.60 -6.78 18.74
N ASP A 531 5.74 -6.16 18.44
CA ASP A 531 6.83 -5.96 19.39
C ASP A 531 6.41 -5.01 20.51
N ALA A 532 5.82 -3.87 20.19
CA ALA A 532 5.36 -2.90 21.18
C ALA A 532 4.27 -3.49 22.12
N ARG A 533 3.36 -4.30 21.61
CA ARG A 533 2.37 -5.03 22.42
C ARG A 533 3.01 -6.08 23.33
N THR A 534 4.03 -6.78 22.84
CA THR A 534 4.70 -7.84 23.60
C THR A 534 5.53 -7.29 24.75
N PHE A 535 6.25 -6.20 24.53
CA PHE A 535 7.24 -5.66 25.45
C PHE A 535 6.82 -4.35 26.13
N GLY A 536 5.69 -3.76 25.73
CA GLY A 536 5.21 -2.49 26.27
C GLY A 536 6.24 -1.38 26.12
N VAL A 537 6.37 -0.55 27.13
CA VAL A 537 7.34 0.58 27.16
C VAL A 537 8.81 0.14 27.03
N ALA A 538 9.14 -1.14 27.20
CA ALA A 538 10.48 -1.66 26.97
C ALA A 538 10.81 -1.85 25.47
N SER A 539 9.80 -1.93 24.60
CA SER A 539 9.99 -1.95 23.14
C SER A 539 10.53 -0.61 22.64
N GLN A 540 11.45 -0.65 21.68
CA GLN A 540 11.85 0.57 20.99
C GLN A 540 10.73 1.15 20.09
N TYR A 541 9.77 0.31 19.69
CA TYR A 541 8.66 0.72 18.83
C TYR A 541 7.45 1.22 19.61
N TRP A 542 7.52 1.23 20.96
CA TRP A 542 6.44 1.77 21.78
C TRP A 542 6.11 3.20 21.38
N THR A 543 7.09 4.07 21.32
CA THR A 543 6.91 5.48 21.00
C THR A 543 6.57 5.77 19.53
N TYR A 544 6.64 4.74 18.65
CA TYR A 544 6.23 4.86 17.24
C TYR A 544 4.71 4.99 17.08
N TYR A 545 3.95 4.77 18.14
CA TYR A 545 2.49 4.78 18.13
C TYR A 545 1.92 5.76 19.14
N GLN A 546 0.68 6.19 18.93
CA GLN A 546 0.02 7.17 19.79
C GLN A 546 -0.70 6.48 20.95
N HIS A 547 -0.12 6.50 22.15
CA HIS A 547 -0.68 5.90 23.37
C HIS A 547 -1.53 6.87 24.21
N GLN A 548 -1.61 8.14 23.82
CA GLN A 548 -2.45 9.15 24.48
C GLN A 548 -3.08 10.06 23.43
N PHE A 549 -4.24 10.59 23.76
CA PHE A 549 -4.91 11.58 22.93
C PHE A 549 -4.09 12.88 22.92
N LEU A 550 -3.67 13.32 21.75
CA LEU A 550 -2.78 14.47 21.60
C LEU A 550 -3.49 15.76 21.21
N GLY A 551 -4.80 15.75 21.00
CA GLY A 551 -5.49 16.98 20.66
C GLY A 551 -6.94 16.82 20.23
N THR A 552 -7.58 17.95 19.94
CA THR A 552 -8.93 18.08 19.40
C THR A 552 -8.90 18.06 17.87
N GLY A 553 -8.24 17.07 17.28
CA GLY A 553 -8.23 16.91 15.85
C GLY A 553 -9.64 16.80 15.27
N MET A 554 -9.79 17.04 13.98
CA MET A 554 -11.08 16.97 13.27
C MET A 554 -11.66 15.56 13.22
N GLU A 555 -11.02 14.58 13.79
CA GLU A 555 -11.42 13.19 13.82
C GLU A 555 -11.84 12.73 15.20
N SER A 556 -12.83 11.84 15.23
CA SER A 556 -13.08 11.03 16.42
C SER A 556 -11.95 10.00 16.52
N GLN A 557 -11.06 10.18 17.47
CA GLN A 557 -10.05 9.19 17.80
C GLN A 557 -10.62 8.20 18.80
N SER A 558 -10.48 6.93 18.48
CA SER A 558 -10.88 5.85 19.35
C SER A 558 -9.66 5.11 19.87
N MET A 559 -9.71 4.61 21.10
CA MET A 559 -8.70 3.74 21.66
C MET A 559 -9.03 2.30 21.28
N THR A 560 -8.00 1.49 20.96
CA THR A 560 -8.19 0.05 20.79
C THR A 560 -8.83 -0.58 22.04
N SER A 561 -9.60 -1.64 21.87
CA SER A 561 -10.37 -2.27 22.97
C SER A 561 -9.50 -2.75 24.12
N ASP A 562 -8.22 -3.02 23.87
CA ASP A 562 -7.21 -3.39 24.88
C ASP A 562 -6.53 -2.17 25.54
N GLY A 563 -6.91 -0.95 25.17
CA GLY A 563 -6.32 0.28 25.70
C GLY A 563 -4.88 0.53 25.24
N PHE A 564 -4.45 -0.10 24.15
CA PHE A 564 -3.06 -0.07 23.73
C PHE A 564 -2.70 1.21 22.95
N VAL A 565 -3.43 1.53 21.88
CA VAL A 565 -3.08 2.61 20.94
C VAL A 565 -4.34 3.30 20.43
N TYR A 566 -4.25 4.57 20.11
CA TYR A 566 -5.28 5.27 19.36
C TYR A 566 -5.31 4.84 17.89
N TYR A 567 -6.48 4.85 17.29
CA TYR A 567 -6.69 4.64 15.86
C TYR A 567 -7.67 5.67 15.31
N SER A 568 -7.56 5.99 14.03
CA SER A 568 -8.50 6.89 13.38
C SER A 568 -9.58 6.15 12.61
N GLY A 569 -10.77 6.64 12.78
CA GLY A 569 -11.95 6.52 11.97
C GLY A 569 -12.50 5.13 11.67
N ASN A 570 -11.80 4.30 10.95
CA ASN A 570 -12.45 3.21 10.25
C ASN A 570 -12.26 1.82 10.86
N SER A 571 -11.21 1.58 11.61
CA SER A 571 -10.91 0.23 12.13
C SER A 571 -9.80 0.23 13.17
N ASP A 572 -9.98 -0.51 14.26
CA ASP A 572 -8.96 -0.83 15.25
C ASP A 572 -7.81 -1.71 14.69
N ALA A 573 -7.89 -2.09 13.42
CA ALA A 573 -6.81 -2.73 12.69
C ALA A 573 -5.78 -1.74 12.12
N LEU A 574 -6.04 -0.42 12.14
CA LEU A 574 -5.23 0.65 11.54
C LEU A 574 -4.75 1.59 12.65
N LEU A 575 -3.55 1.37 13.16
CA LEU A 575 -3.06 2.02 14.38
C LEU A 575 -2.26 3.29 14.08
N ASN A 576 -2.59 4.36 14.80
CA ASN A 576 -1.99 5.67 14.59
C ASN A 576 -0.49 5.69 14.80
N TYR A 577 0.23 6.15 13.79
CA TYR A 577 1.67 6.33 13.79
C TYR A 577 2.07 7.67 14.42
N ASN A 578 3.16 7.69 15.15
CA ASN A 578 3.65 8.89 15.84
C ASN A 578 4.82 9.53 15.11
N TRP A 579 4.56 10.57 14.36
CA TRP A 579 5.58 11.29 13.60
C TRP A 579 6.50 12.17 14.45
N ALA A 580 6.14 12.46 15.71
CA ALA A 580 6.99 13.19 16.65
C ALA A 580 8.17 12.35 17.16
N ASP A 581 8.11 11.02 17.03
CA ASP A 581 9.25 10.16 17.35
C ASP A 581 10.29 10.21 16.23
N ILE A 582 11.54 10.52 16.57
CA ILE A 582 12.63 10.73 15.60
C ILE A 582 12.96 9.45 14.81
N ASP A 583 12.92 8.29 15.45
CA ASP A 583 13.22 7.01 14.77
C ASP A 583 12.06 6.58 13.89
N ALA A 584 10.81 6.80 14.35
CA ALA A 584 9.61 6.56 13.55
C ALA A 584 9.59 7.47 12.31
N CYS A 585 9.77 8.76 12.48
CA CYS A 585 9.85 9.73 11.38
C CYS A 585 10.94 9.33 10.38
N ALA A 586 12.15 9.02 10.86
CA ALA A 586 13.25 8.62 10.00
C ALA A 586 12.98 7.30 9.24
N TYR A 587 12.33 6.33 9.88
CA TYR A 587 11.93 5.08 9.21
C TYR A 587 10.98 5.37 8.03
N MET A 588 9.94 6.16 8.24
CA MET A 588 9.00 6.49 7.17
C MET A 588 9.64 7.32 6.05
N ILE A 589 10.52 8.27 6.40
CA ILE A 589 11.29 9.00 5.37
C ILE A 589 12.15 8.04 4.53
N ASP A 590 12.79 7.06 5.16
CA ASP A 590 13.57 6.05 4.43
C ASP A 590 12.68 5.15 3.54
N VAL A 591 11.45 4.83 3.97
CA VAL A 591 10.43 4.17 3.13
C VAL A 591 10.10 5.01 1.90
N TYR A 592 9.80 6.29 2.08
CA TYR A 592 9.52 7.18 0.95
C TYR A 592 10.71 7.29 0.00
N ARG A 593 11.92 7.46 0.53
CA ARG A 593 13.15 7.51 -0.28
C ARG A 593 13.39 6.22 -1.05
N PHE A 594 13.07 5.07 -0.46
CA PHE A 594 13.21 3.77 -1.12
C PHE A 594 12.40 3.68 -2.41
N TRP A 595 11.13 4.06 -2.38
CA TRP A 595 10.26 3.99 -3.56
C TRP A 595 10.67 4.98 -4.65
N VAL A 596 11.16 6.15 -4.28
CA VAL A 596 11.71 7.14 -5.23
C VAL A 596 13.04 6.68 -5.81
N ARG A 597 14.04 6.39 -4.97
CA ARG A 597 15.41 6.10 -5.41
C ARG A 597 15.57 4.71 -6.02
N SER A 598 14.94 3.69 -5.44
CA SER A 598 15.17 2.29 -5.83
C SER A 598 14.16 1.79 -6.86
N ILE A 599 12.92 2.26 -6.79
CA ILE A 599 11.83 1.79 -7.64
C ILE A 599 11.50 2.81 -8.74
N GLY A 600 11.67 4.11 -8.48
CA GLY A 600 11.52 5.16 -9.48
C GLY A 600 10.20 5.92 -9.43
N ALA A 601 9.49 5.91 -8.29
CA ALA A 601 8.27 6.68 -8.10
C ALA A 601 8.53 8.19 -8.25
N ASP A 602 7.58 8.91 -8.86
CA ASP A 602 7.65 10.36 -9.07
C ASP A 602 6.92 11.16 -7.98
N GLY A 603 6.29 10.49 -7.04
CA GLY A 603 5.56 11.13 -5.95
C GLY A 603 4.63 10.19 -5.22
N TYR A 604 3.79 10.78 -4.37
CA TYR A 604 2.88 10.04 -3.51
C TYR A 604 1.49 10.65 -3.46
N ARG A 605 0.48 9.79 -3.32
CA ARG A 605 -0.79 10.12 -2.68
C ARG A 605 -0.69 9.63 -1.23
N LEU A 606 -0.94 10.52 -0.30
CA LEU A 606 -0.84 10.29 1.14
C LEU A 606 -2.23 10.05 1.71
N ASP A 607 -2.50 8.80 2.06
CA ASP A 607 -3.78 8.34 2.62
C ASP A 607 -4.02 8.93 4.01
N GLU A 608 -5.26 9.33 4.30
CA GLU A 608 -5.64 9.94 5.58
C GLU A 608 -4.62 11.01 6.05
N TYR A 609 -4.15 11.87 5.13
CA TYR A 609 -3.11 12.88 5.42
C TYR A 609 -3.49 13.78 6.59
N TRP A 610 -4.76 14.09 6.73
CA TRP A 610 -5.33 14.86 7.84
C TRP A 610 -5.08 14.20 9.22
N GLY A 611 -4.86 12.89 9.29
CA GLY A 611 -4.63 12.16 10.52
C GLY A 611 -3.36 12.57 11.27
N PRO A 612 -2.16 12.37 10.72
CA PRO A 612 -0.91 12.75 11.36
C PRO A 612 -0.80 14.26 11.56
N HIS A 613 -1.43 15.03 10.71
CA HIS A 613 -1.40 16.46 10.69
C HIS A 613 -2.13 17.13 11.85
N SER A 614 -3.30 16.59 12.21
CA SER A 614 -4.10 17.15 13.30
C SER A 614 -3.63 16.75 14.70
N ARG A 615 -2.73 15.78 14.79
CA ARG A 615 -2.38 15.13 16.08
C ARG A 615 -1.13 15.64 16.76
N ALA A 616 -0.19 16.11 15.97
CA ALA A 616 1.14 16.39 16.46
C ALA A 616 1.22 17.60 17.39
N ASN A 617 0.37 18.61 17.22
CA ASN A 617 0.37 19.83 18.03
C ASN A 617 -1.01 20.24 18.55
N GLY A 618 -1.87 19.28 18.87
CA GLY A 618 -3.18 19.61 19.43
C GLY A 618 -4.10 20.34 18.46
N GLY A 619 -4.02 20.05 17.18
CA GLY A 619 -4.95 20.56 16.16
C GLY A 619 -4.52 21.82 15.41
N ALA A 620 -3.34 22.35 15.69
CA ALA A 620 -2.78 23.48 14.93
C ALA A 620 -1.28 23.27 14.74
N GLY A 621 -0.84 22.83 13.58
CA GLY A 621 0.56 22.81 13.20
C GLY A 621 1.25 21.45 13.14
N GLY A 622 0.54 20.37 12.84
CA GLY A 622 1.14 19.06 12.55
C GLY A 622 1.92 18.97 11.26
N GLU A 623 1.87 20.02 10.43
CA GLU A 623 2.66 20.14 9.21
C GLU A 623 4.14 19.95 9.48
N GLY A 624 4.65 20.53 10.57
CA GLY A 624 6.06 20.48 10.93
C GLY A 624 6.58 19.11 11.30
N GLU A 625 5.73 18.18 11.70
CA GLU A 625 6.17 16.85 12.15
C GLU A 625 6.16 15.79 11.04
N MET A 626 5.28 15.90 10.05
CA MET A 626 5.21 14.97 8.93
C MET A 626 5.43 15.66 7.58
N GLY A 627 4.62 16.67 7.27
CA GLY A 627 4.61 17.29 5.96
C GLY A 627 5.95 17.89 5.57
N ASP A 628 6.49 18.77 6.39
CA ASP A 628 7.76 19.44 6.14
C ASP A 628 8.96 18.50 6.07
N PRO A 629 9.16 17.57 7.02
CA PRO A 629 10.25 16.60 6.92
C PRO A 629 10.16 15.71 5.66
N VAL A 630 8.97 15.23 5.31
CA VAL A 630 8.76 14.39 4.12
C VAL A 630 9.02 15.20 2.85
N ARG A 631 8.41 16.39 2.73
CA ARG A 631 8.59 17.28 1.57
C ARG A 631 10.05 17.67 1.40
N THR A 632 10.69 18.14 2.46
CA THR A 632 12.11 18.52 2.44
C THR A 632 12.98 17.32 2.02
N ALA A 633 12.78 16.15 2.61
CA ALA A 633 13.58 14.97 2.32
C ALA A 633 13.43 14.47 0.88
N LEU A 634 12.24 14.59 0.29
CA LEU A 634 11.96 14.13 -1.06
C LEU A 634 12.32 15.18 -2.13
N LYS A 635 11.96 16.45 -1.91
CA LYS A 635 12.33 17.54 -2.81
C LYS A 635 13.84 17.76 -2.87
N HIS A 636 14.57 17.36 -1.83
CA HIS A 636 16.02 17.32 -1.84
C HIS A 636 16.58 16.28 -2.82
N ILE A 637 15.93 15.10 -2.95
CA ILE A 637 16.33 14.11 -3.94
C ILE A 637 16.04 14.62 -5.35
N HIS A 638 14.83 15.18 -5.52
CA HIS A 638 14.34 15.64 -6.79
C HIS A 638 13.23 16.68 -6.59
N PRO A 639 13.40 17.97 -6.94
CA PRO A 639 12.42 19.01 -6.63
C PRO A 639 11.08 18.86 -7.37
N ASP A 640 11.01 18.07 -8.42
CA ASP A 640 9.77 17.76 -9.16
C ASP A 640 9.03 16.50 -8.63
N ILE A 641 9.36 15.98 -7.46
CA ILE A 641 8.53 14.98 -6.77
C ILE A 641 7.21 15.64 -6.35
N ALA A 642 6.08 14.95 -6.60
CA ALA A 642 4.77 15.42 -6.21
C ALA A 642 4.24 14.77 -4.93
N LEU A 643 3.56 15.55 -4.10
CA LEU A 643 2.86 15.11 -2.91
C LEU A 643 1.40 15.53 -2.98
N LEU A 644 0.52 14.54 -3.11
CA LEU A 644 -0.93 14.69 -3.10
C LEU A 644 -1.48 14.15 -1.78
N GLY A 645 -2.19 14.95 -1.01
CA GLY A 645 -2.82 14.51 0.25
C GLY A 645 -4.30 14.19 0.10
N GLU A 646 -4.74 13.09 0.71
CA GLU A 646 -6.15 12.96 1.05
C GLU A 646 -6.44 13.87 2.23
N THR A 647 -6.96 15.04 1.94
CA THR A 647 -7.28 16.09 2.93
C THR A 647 -8.65 15.85 3.55
N ALA A 648 -8.93 16.45 4.71
CA ALA A 648 -10.16 16.21 5.44
C ALA A 648 -11.40 16.75 4.71
N GLY A 649 -12.45 15.95 4.62
CA GLY A 649 -13.69 16.30 3.93
C GLY A 649 -14.60 17.33 4.61
N THR A 650 -14.15 18.03 5.65
CA THR A 650 -15.02 18.85 6.53
C THR A 650 -14.91 20.35 6.28
N GLY A 651 -13.96 20.79 5.48
CA GLY A 651 -13.84 22.21 5.16
C GLY A 651 -12.59 22.54 4.36
N LEU A 652 -12.79 23.26 3.26
CA LEU A 652 -11.70 23.71 2.40
C LEU A 652 -10.61 24.52 3.11
N GLY A 653 -10.93 25.17 4.25
CA GLY A 653 -9.94 25.95 4.99
C GLY A 653 -8.78 25.13 5.54
N THR A 654 -9.08 23.92 6.03
CA THR A 654 -8.04 23.02 6.54
C THR A 654 -7.25 22.39 5.38
N GLU A 655 -7.95 22.01 4.31
CA GLU A 655 -7.33 21.43 3.11
C GLU A 655 -6.39 22.41 2.42
N VAL A 656 -6.78 23.66 2.43
CA VAL A 656 -6.04 24.75 1.82
C VAL A 656 -4.79 25.11 2.60
N SER A 657 -4.88 25.15 3.94
CA SER A 657 -3.70 25.47 4.75
C SER A 657 -2.57 24.49 4.51
N TYR A 658 -2.90 23.23 4.24
CA TYR A 658 -1.90 22.20 3.95
C TYR A 658 -1.19 22.37 2.62
N ALA A 659 -1.93 22.86 1.62
CA ALA A 659 -1.40 23.10 0.29
C ALA A 659 -0.79 24.50 0.11
N ASP A 660 -1.27 25.49 0.85
CA ASP A 660 -0.99 26.92 0.62
C ASP A 660 0.17 27.46 1.47
N ASP A 661 0.45 26.90 2.64
CA ASP A 661 1.59 27.31 3.46
C ASP A 661 2.94 26.86 2.86
N GLY A 662 2.90 26.02 1.81
CA GLY A 662 4.09 25.50 1.13
C GLY A 662 4.78 24.38 1.89
N GLY A 663 4.23 23.97 3.03
CA GLY A 663 4.82 22.97 3.91
C GLY A 663 4.69 21.55 3.38
N GLY A 664 3.48 20.99 3.34
CA GLY A 664 3.27 19.56 3.17
C GLY A 664 2.98 19.09 1.76
N LEU A 665 2.04 19.71 1.03
CA LEU A 665 1.43 19.16 -0.17
C LEU A 665 1.61 20.03 -1.42
N ASP A 666 1.56 19.38 -2.59
CA ASP A 666 1.38 20.04 -3.89
C ASP A 666 -0.11 20.07 -4.30
N GLU A 667 -0.91 19.13 -3.80
CA GLU A 667 -2.31 18.91 -4.15
C GLU A 667 -3.12 18.45 -2.94
N GLY A 668 -4.40 18.86 -2.89
CA GLY A 668 -5.40 18.38 -1.96
C GLY A 668 -6.71 18.00 -2.65
N TYR A 669 -7.58 17.26 -1.98
CA TYR A 669 -8.85 16.79 -2.54
C TYR A 669 -9.92 17.89 -2.56
N ASP A 670 -10.63 18.02 -3.67
CA ASP A 670 -11.85 18.83 -3.74
C ASP A 670 -13.11 18.03 -3.39
N TRP A 671 -13.28 17.79 -2.10
CA TRP A 671 -14.44 17.08 -1.57
C TRP A 671 -15.75 17.82 -1.79
N ASN A 672 -15.76 19.16 -1.81
CA ASN A 672 -16.99 19.92 -2.00
C ASN A 672 -17.55 19.74 -3.41
N LEU A 673 -16.70 19.84 -4.42
CA LEU A 673 -17.11 19.55 -5.80
C LEU A 673 -17.59 18.09 -5.92
N LYS A 674 -16.82 17.13 -5.42
CA LYS A 674 -17.18 15.71 -5.47
C LYS A 674 -18.52 15.44 -4.76
N ASN A 675 -18.70 15.93 -3.56
CA ASN A 675 -19.94 15.75 -2.81
C ASN A 675 -21.14 16.37 -3.53
N TYR A 676 -20.95 17.55 -4.12
CA TYR A 676 -21.98 18.16 -4.93
C TYR A 676 -22.34 17.31 -6.16
N VAL A 677 -21.37 16.91 -6.98
CA VAL A 677 -21.66 16.16 -8.21
C VAL A 677 -22.17 14.75 -7.94
N GLN A 678 -21.82 14.16 -6.81
CA GLN A 678 -22.34 12.88 -6.34
C GLN A 678 -23.69 12.99 -5.60
N SER A 679 -24.10 14.17 -5.17
CA SER A 679 -25.50 14.40 -4.83
C SER A 679 -26.34 14.22 -6.11
N ASN A 680 -27.63 13.94 -5.97
CA ASN A 680 -28.50 13.78 -7.15
C ASN A 680 -28.78 15.15 -7.83
N ILE A 681 -27.75 15.72 -8.46
CA ILE A 681 -27.85 17.04 -9.12
C ILE A 681 -28.96 17.07 -10.16
N TRP A 682 -29.29 15.93 -10.76
CA TRP A 682 -30.34 15.81 -11.78
C TRP A 682 -31.75 15.92 -11.21
N ALA A 683 -31.94 15.90 -9.88
CA ALA A 683 -33.18 16.26 -9.23
C ALA A 683 -33.40 17.76 -9.13
N LEU A 684 -32.38 18.58 -9.32
CA LEU A 684 -32.46 20.06 -9.32
C LEU A 684 -33.01 20.57 -10.68
N ASP A 685 -33.54 21.77 -10.67
CA ASP A 685 -33.83 22.46 -11.92
C ASP A 685 -32.54 22.87 -12.66
N ALA A 686 -32.65 23.17 -13.95
CA ALA A 686 -31.52 23.42 -14.82
C ALA A 686 -30.65 24.62 -14.38
N ALA A 687 -31.27 25.71 -13.91
CA ALA A 687 -30.54 26.88 -13.43
C ALA A 687 -29.78 26.57 -12.13
N SER A 688 -30.41 25.88 -11.21
CA SER A 688 -29.78 25.46 -9.94
C SER A 688 -28.60 24.53 -10.18
N ARG A 689 -28.66 23.61 -11.15
CA ARG A 689 -27.52 22.76 -11.53
C ARG A 689 -26.33 23.58 -11.97
N VAL A 690 -26.57 24.54 -12.88
CA VAL A 690 -25.52 25.44 -13.43
C VAL A 690 -24.90 26.28 -12.31
N ASN A 691 -25.74 26.98 -11.52
CA ASN A 691 -25.27 27.88 -10.47
C ASN A 691 -24.43 27.16 -9.40
N ASN A 692 -24.90 25.98 -8.98
CA ASN A 692 -24.19 25.20 -7.95
C ASN A 692 -22.90 24.57 -8.51
N LEU A 693 -22.90 24.12 -9.77
CA LEU A 693 -21.68 23.60 -10.41
C LEU A 693 -20.64 24.72 -10.55
N ASP A 694 -21.06 25.90 -10.98
CA ASP A 694 -20.20 27.09 -11.06
C ASP A 694 -19.66 27.49 -9.68
N GLY A 695 -20.51 27.46 -8.64
CA GLY A 695 -20.13 27.75 -7.27
C GLY A 695 -19.03 26.81 -6.76
N ASN A 696 -19.11 25.51 -7.08
CA ASN A 696 -18.10 24.53 -6.68
C ASN A 696 -16.85 24.52 -7.56
N LEU A 697 -16.92 24.93 -8.80
CA LEU A 697 -15.78 24.92 -9.71
C LEU A 697 -14.96 26.22 -9.67
N ARG A 698 -15.63 27.37 -9.68
CA ARG A 698 -15.00 28.67 -9.93
C ARG A 698 -14.93 29.56 -8.72
N ASN A 699 -16.02 29.64 -8.07
CA ASN A 699 -16.21 30.50 -6.93
C ASN A 699 -16.64 29.58 -5.81
N SER A 700 -15.92 28.61 -5.51
CA SER A 700 -16.29 28.05 -4.27
C SER A 700 -16.37 29.24 -3.31
N SER A 701 -17.62 29.65 -3.00
CA SER A 701 -17.85 30.41 -1.78
C SER A 701 -17.15 29.71 -0.62
N ALA A 702 -16.91 28.44 -0.73
CA ALA A 702 -15.99 27.66 0.03
C ALA A 702 -14.52 28.05 -0.22
N THR A 703 -14.01 28.20 -1.44
CA THR A 703 -12.67 28.73 -1.68
C THR A 703 -12.53 30.19 -1.26
N GLN A 704 -13.54 31.02 -1.44
CA GLN A 704 -13.48 32.43 -1.03
C GLN A 704 -13.90 32.65 0.43
N ALA A 705 -14.91 31.97 0.95
CA ALA A 705 -15.35 32.11 2.34
C ALA A 705 -14.31 31.57 3.35
N MET A 706 -13.39 30.75 2.91
CA MET A 706 -12.25 30.29 3.71
C MET A 706 -10.94 31.04 3.41
N GLY A 707 -11.01 32.11 2.62
CA GLY A 707 -9.82 32.88 2.28
C GLY A 707 -8.92 32.23 1.24
N TYR A 708 -9.39 31.14 0.58
CA TYR A 708 -8.62 30.50 -0.46
C TYR A 708 -8.73 31.25 -1.78
N VAL A 709 -7.68 31.94 -2.08
CA VAL A 709 -7.33 32.28 -3.47
C VAL A 709 -6.34 31.19 -3.87
N PRO A 710 -6.57 30.39 -4.94
CA PRO A 710 -5.56 29.47 -5.40
C PRO A 710 -4.27 30.26 -5.58
N GLY A 711 -3.33 30.07 -4.66
CA GLY A 711 -2.00 30.63 -4.81
C GLY A 711 -1.36 30.04 -6.07
N PRO A 712 -0.34 30.67 -6.64
CA PRO A 712 0.36 30.15 -7.82
C PRO A 712 0.99 28.76 -7.58
N ASN A 713 0.94 28.27 -6.36
CA ASN A 713 1.65 27.09 -5.90
C ASN A 713 0.74 25.96 -5.40
N SER A 714 -0.60 26.10 -5.42
CA SER A 714 -1.53 25.08 -4.91
C SER A 714 -2.52 24.66 -5.98
N TYR A 715 -2.84 23.38 -6.00
CA TYR A 715 -3.79 22.79 -6.93
C TYR A 715 -4.77 21.88 -6.23
N PHE A 716 -6.03 21.81 -6.70
CA PHE A 716 -6.99 20.84 -6.25
C PHE A 716 -7.07 19.66 -7.19
N LEU A 717 -7.15 18.46 -6.62
CA LEU A 717 -7.58 17.27 -7.33
C LEU A 717 -9.08 17.38 -7.64
N ARG A 718 -9.41 17.51 -8.92
CA ARG A 718 -10.79 17.57 -9.43
C ARG A 718 -11.24 16.18 -9.84
N PHE A 719 -12.12 15.56 -9.07
CA PHE A 719 -12.56 14.21 -9.31
C PHE A 719 -14.08 14.04 -9.16
N LEU A 720 -14.63 13.05 -9.83
CA LEU A 720 -16.05 12.71 -9.79
C LEU A 720 -16.31 11.44 -8.98
N GLU A 721 -15.34 10.55 -8.93
CA GLU A 721 -15.38 9.25 -8.26
C GLU A 721 -13.98 8.77 -7.91
N ASN A 722 -13.85 7.91 -6.92
CA ASN A 722 -12.60 7.26 -6.53
C ASN A 722 -12.87 5.82 -6.02
N GLN A 723 -11.87 5.21 -5.39
CA GLN A 723 -11.96 3.81 -4.89
C GLN A 723 -12.94 3.63 -3.72
N ASP A 724 -13.26 4.69 -3.00
CA ASP A 724 -14.10 4.65 -1.79
C ASP A 724 -15.53 5.11 -2.03
N GLU A 725 -15.73 5.81 -3.14
CA GLU A 725 -17.00 6.42 -3.50
C GLU A 725 -17.73 5.65 -4.61
N ASP A 726 -19.05 5.81 -4.67
CA ASP A 726 -19.82 5.19 -5.74
C ASP A 726 -19.53 5.83 -7.09
N ARG A 727 -19.65 5.01 -8.14
CA ARG A 727 -19.44 5.42 -9.52
C ARG A 727 -20.44 6.49 -9.92
N ILE A 728 -19.98 7.57 -10.53
CA ILE A 728 -20.84 8.69 -10.90
C ILE A 728 -22.00 8.26 -11.84
N ALA A 729 -21.73 7.36 -12.78
CA ALA A 729 -22.78 6.81 -13.65
C ALA A 729 -23.83 6.01 -12.86
N TYR A 730 -23.45 5.33 -11.78
CA TYR A 730 -24.39 4.66 -10.87
C TYR A 730 -25.23 5.68 -10.11
N VAL A 731 -24.59 6.68 -9.53
CA VAL A 731 -25.27 7.76 -8.77
C VAL A 731 -26.34 8.42 -9.64
N TYR A 732 -26.03 8.68 -10.91
CA TYR A 732 -26.98 9.30 -11.84
C TYR A 732 -28.06 8.35 -12.37
N SER A 733 -27.94 7.04 -12.08
CA SER A 733 -28.98 6.03 -12.37
C SER A 733 -29.88 5.71 -11.18
N VAL A 734 -29.48 6.12 -9.95
CA VAL A 734 -30.19 5.76 -8.71
C VAL A 734 -31.58 6.36 -8.67
N GLY A 735 -32.55 5.54 -8.25
CA GLY A 735 -33.98 5.90 -8.20
C GLY A 735 -34.79 5.32 -9.35
N GLY A 736 -34.22 4.56 -10.28
CA GLY A 736 -34.93 3.82 -11.32
C GLY A 736 -35.64 4.70 -12.36
N THR A 737 -35.34 6.01 -12.35
CA THR A 737 -35.98 6.99 -13.24
C THR A 737 -35.30 7.14 -14.58
N VAL A 738 -34.08 6.65 -14.73
CA VAL A 738 -33.33 6.70 -15.99
C VAL A 738 -32.58 5.38 -16.26
N ASP A 739 -32.51 5.02 -17.53
CA ASP A 739 -31.74 3.85 -17.97
C ASP A 739 -30.23 4.10 -17.90
N ALA A 740 -29.44 3.02 -18.05
CA ALA A 740 -27.98 3.09 -17.95
C ALA A 740 -27.33 3.97 -19.04
N ALA A 741 -27.90 4.06 -20.22
CA ALA A 741 -27.40 4.90 -21.31
C ALA A 741 -27.59 6.38 -20.99
N THR A 742 -28.77 6.75 -20.52
CA THR A 742 -29.06 8.12 -20.04
C THR A 742 -28.18 8.50 -18.85
N ALA A 743 -27.97 7.58 -17.88
CA ALA A 743 -27.09 7.83 -16.75
C ALA A 743 -25.64 8.11 -17.19
N ARG A 744 -25.12 7.33 -18.14
CA ARG A 744 -23.79 7.58 -18.75
C ARG A 744 -23.74 8.91 -19.52
N ALA A 745 -24.78 9.21 -20.31
CA ALA A 745 -24.86 10.49 -21.03
C ALA A 745 -24.83 11.70 -20.08
N ARG A 746 -25.51 11.63 -18.95
CA ARG A 746 -25.50 12.66 -17.89
C ARG A 746 -24.09 12.93 -17.32
N THR A 747 -23.17 11.96 -17.36
CA THR A 747 -21.80 12.19 -16.88
C THR A 747 -20.97 13.05 -17.83
N MET A 748 -21.29 13.09 -19.12
CA MET A 748 -20.48 13.77 -20.15
C MET A 748 -20.37 15.30 -19.95
N PRO A 749 -21.45 16.06 -19.82
CA PRO A 749 -21.33 17.52 -19.65
C PRO A 749 -20.66 17.89 -18.31
N VAL A 750 -20.93 17.12 -17.25
CA VAL A 750 -20.33 17.33 -15.93
C VAL A 750 -18.81 17.06 -16.00
N SER A 751 -18.40 15.94 -16.59
CA SER A 751 -16.98 15.62 -16.76
C SER A 751 -16.28 16.61 -17.71
N THR A 752 -16.96 17.13 -18.75
CA THR A 752 -16.40 18.21 -19.58
C THR A 752 -16.10 19.44 -18.73
N ALA A 753 -17.08 19.88 -17.95
CA ALA A 753 -16.94 21.06 -17.10
C ALA A 753 -15.81 20.88 -16.05
N VAL A 754 -15.70 19.70 -15.45
CA VAL A 754 -14.72 19.43 -14.38
C VAL A 754 -13.31 19.20 -14.92
N ASN A 755 -13.14 18.42 -16.00
CA ASN A 755 -11.80 18.05 -16.50
C ASN A 755 -11.05 19.22 -17.17
N LEU A 756 -11.77 20.24 -17.64
CA LEU A 756 -11.19 21.43 -18.27
C LEU A 756 -11.18 22.66 -17.36
N ALA A 757 -11.69 22.55 -16.14
CA ALA A 757 -11.62 23.60 -15.12
C ALA A 757 -10.19 23.79 -14.57
N VAL A 758 -10.03 24.73 -13.65
CA VAL A 758 -8.80 24.92 -12.87
C VAL A 758 -8.59 23.71 -11.96
N GLY A 759 -7.36 23.28 -11.81
CA GLY A 759 -6.93 22.15 -10.97
C GLY A 759 -6.44 20.95 -11.79
N LEU A 760 -6.10 19.90 -11.07
CA LEU A 760 -5.65 18.63 -11.61
C LEU A 760 -6.86 17.70 -11.80
N PRO A 761 -7.31 17.43 -13.05
CA PRO A 761 -8.39 16.49 -13.28
C PRO A 761 -7.92 15.06 -13.08
N GLN A 762 -8.75 14.28 -12.40
CA GLN A 762 -8.54 12.86 -12.14
C GLN A 762 -9.67 12.03 -12.76
N VAL A 763 -9.31 10.96 -13.41
CA VAL A 763 -10.23 9.90 -13.87
C VAL A 763 -9.87 8.60 -13.17
N TYR A 764 -10.83 8.05 -12.44
CA TYR A 764 -10.68 6.74 -11.81
C TYR A 764 -10.99 5.63 -12.82
N ALA A 765 -10.12 4.63 -12.91
CA ALA A 765 -10.25 3.50 -13.84
C ALA A 765 -11.67 2.93 -13.84
N GLY A 766 -12.28 2.83 -15.02
CA GLY A 766 -13.66 2.44 -15.23
C GLY A 766 -14.65 3.61 -15.39
N GLN A 767 -14.27 4.84 -15.04
CA GLN A 767 -15.07 6.03 -15.29
C GLN A 767 -15.23 6.27 -16.80
N GLU A 768 -14.17 6.04 -17.57
CA GLU A 768 -14.12 6.18 -19.03
C GLU A 768 -14.94 5.12 -19.79
N VAL A 769 -15.44 4.12 -19.09
CA VAL A 769 -16.39 3.13 -19.62
C VAL A 769 -17.75 3.20 -18.92
N GLY A 770 -17.95 4.18 -18.04
CA GLY A 770 -19.22 4.42 -17.36
C GLY A 770 -19.69 3.25 -16.50
N ARG A 771 -18.71 2.63 -15.79
CA ARG A 771 -19.01 1.53 -14.87
C ARG A 771 -20.01 1.98 -13.80
N GLY A 772 -20.88 1.06 -13.36
CA GLY A 772 -21.74 1.28 -12.19
C GLY A 772 -23.18 0.91 -12.40
N PRO A 773 -23.91 1.43 -13.41
CA PRO A 773 -25.31 1.11 -13.61
C PRO A 773 -25.55 -0.39 -13.73
N GLY A 774 -26.54 -0.91 -12.95
CA GLY A 774 -26.90 -2.32 -12.95
C GLY A 774 -26.06 -3.23 -12.04
N ILE A 775 -24.98 -2.73 -11.43
CA ILE A 775 -24.15 -3.47 -10.47
C ILE A 775 -24.69 -3.22 -9.05
N ALA A 776 -25.28 -4.25 -8.43
CA ALA A 776 -25.91 -4.13 -7.11
C ALA A 776 -24.88 -4.11 -5.97
N ASP A 777 -23.86 -4.97 -6.03
CA ASP A 777 -22.83 -5.03 -4.99
C ASP A 777 -21.96 -3.77 -5.00
N SER A 778 -21.79 -3.13 -3.85
CA SER A 778 -21.08 -1.87 -3.74
C SER A 778 -19.56 -2.00 -3.99
N TYR A 779 -18.95 -3.08 -3.52
CA TYR A 779 -17.52 -3.32 -3.72
C TYR A 779 -17.23 -3.65 -5.18
N ASP A 780 -18.03 -4.54 -5.81
CA ASP A 780 -17.88 -4.82 -7.23
C ASP A 780 -18.12 -3.57 -8.08
N ARG A 781 -19.10 -2.75 -7.72
CA ARG A 781 -19.37 -1.49 -8.41
C ARG A 781 -18.17 -0.54 -8.38
N ARG A 782 -17.54 -0.37 -7.22
CA ARG A 782 -16.39 0.53 -7.02
C ARG A 782 -15.09 -0.05 -7.56
N ARG A 783 -14.80 -1.32 -7.30
CA ARG A 783 -13.48 -1.95 -7.44
C ARG A 783 -13.47 -3.26 -8.25
N GLY A 784 -14.58 -3.70 -8.81
CA GLY A 784 -14.66 -4.95 -9.60
C GLY A 784 -13.87 -4.87 -10.90
N VAL A 785 -13.54 -6.04 -11.46
CA VAL A 785 -12.76 -6.16 -12.68
C VAL A 785 -13.43 -5.41 -13.84
N LEU A 786 -12.64 -4.62 -14.57
CA LEU A 786 -13.09 -3.77 -15.66
C LEU A 786 -13.13 -4.53 -16.99
N ASN A 787 -14.12 -4.19 -17.78
CA ASN A 787 -14.20 -4.59 -19.18
C ASN A 787 -14.08 -3.33 -20.07
N PHE A 788 -12.87 -3.01 -20.51
CA PHE A 788 -12.62 -1.87 -21.40
C PHE A 788 -13.17 -2.08 -22.81
N ALA A 789 -13.59 -3.29 -23.16
CA ALA A 789 -14.22 -3.61 -24.43
C ALA A 789 -15.77 -3.62 -24.35
N ASP A 790 -16.37 -3.23 -23.22
CA ASP A 790 -17.83 -3.14 -23.09
C ASP A 790 -18.38 -2.13 -24.12
N PRO A 791 -19.22 -2.58 -25.07
CA PRO A 791 -19.78 -1.68 -26.08
C PRO A 791 -20.55 -0.49 -25.50
N ALA A 792 -21.17 -0.67 -24.33
CA ALA A 792 -21.88 0.41 -23.65
C ALA A 792 -20.94 1.48 -23.10
N GLY A 793 -19.70 1.09 -22.76
CA GLY A 793 -18.64 2.00 -22.28
C GLY A 793 -17.84 2.65 -23.40
N LEU A 794 -17.77 2.03 -24.58
CA LEU A 794 -16.98 2.57 -25.70
C LEU A 794 -17.43 3.97 -26.19
N ILE A 795 -18.64 4.40 -25.81
CA ILE A 795 -19.14 5.75 -26.12
C ILE A 795 -18.41 6.81 -25.28
N LEU A 796 -18.06 6.50 -24.02
CA LEU A 796 -17.44 7.45 -23.10
C LEU A 796 -15.91 7.54 -23.28
N MET A 797 -15.24 6.48 -23.68
CA MET A 797 -13.79 6.50 -23.83
C MET A 797 -13.27 7.56 -24.80
N PRO A 798 -13.85 7.75 -26.02
CA PRO A 798 -13.49 8.87 -26.90
C PRO A 798 -13.77 10.24 -26.28
N HIS A 799 -14.81 10.36 -25.45
CA HIS A 799 -15.10 11.60 -24.71
C HIS A 799 -13.96 11.97 -23.77
N TYR A 800 -13.54 11.05 -22.90
CA TYR A 800 -12.44 11.28 -21.97
C TYR A 800 -11.10 11.47 -22.69
N GLN A 801 -10.87 10.77 -23.81
CA GLN A 801 -9.71 11.01 -24.67
C GLN A 801 -9.69 12.44 -25.20
N LYS A 802 -10.80 12.93 -25.74
CA LYS A 802 -10.89 14.31 -26.23
C LYS A 802 -10.53 15.30 -25.13
N LEU A 803 -11.14 15.18 -23.94
CA LEU A 803 -10.88 16.09 -22.82
C LEU A 803 -9.40 16.11 -22.41
N ALA A 804 -8.80 14.92 -22.26
CA ALA A 804 -7.39 14.81 -21.89
C ALA A 804 -6.46 15.37 -23.00
N GLN A 805 -6.76 15.10 -24.29
CA GLN A 805 -5.98 15.61 -25.42
C GLN A 805 -6.15 17.12 -25.63
N ILE A 806 -7.34 17.67 -25.39
CA ILE A 806 -7.56 19.14 -25.40
C ILE A 806 -6.68 19.80 -24.34
N LYS A 807 -6.74 19.32 -23.08
CA LYS A 807 -5.91 19.86 -22.00
C LYS A 807 -4.41 19.68 -22.27
N LYS A 808 -4.00 18.58 -22.94
CA LYS A 808 -2.61 18.32 -23.32
C LYS A 808 -2.10 19.30 -24.40
N GLN A 809 -2.91 19.58 -25.43
CA GLN A 809 -2.47 20.31 -26.61
C GLN A 809 -2.63 21.82 -26.48
N TYR A 810 -3.51 22.30 -25.58
CA TYR A 810 -3.85 23.71 -25.43
C TYR A 810 -3.62 24.24 -24.03
N LEU A 811 -2.55 24.99 -23.81
CA LEU A 811 -2.11 25.49 -22.51
C LEU A 811 -3.13 26.36 -21.77
N CYS A 812 -4.07 27.00 -22.49
CA CYS A 812 -5.14 27.78 -21.86
C CYS A 812 -5.95 26.94 -20.86
N PHE A 813 -6.07 25.62 -21.04
CA PHE A 813 -6.75 24.71 -20.10
C PHE A 813 -5.88 24.28 -18.91
N SER A 814 -4.62 24.69 -18.87
CA SER A 814 -3.68 24.40 -17.76
C SER A 814 -3.36 25.63 -16.90
N THR A 815 -4.00 26.77 -17.17
CA THR A 815 -3.85 28.00 -16.38
C THR A 815 -4.65 27.94 -15.09
N GLN A 816 -4.43 28.91 -14.19
CA GLN A 816 -5.19 29.06 -12.93
C GLN A 816 -6.39 30.02 -13.06
N SER A 817 -6.71 30.48 -14.25
CA SER A 817 -7.78 31.45 -14.49
C SER A 817 -9.00 30.79 -15.12
N MET A 818 -10.18 31.11 -14.60
CA MET A 818 -11.47 30.62 -15.07
C MET A 818 -12.54 31.69 -14.81
N VAL A 819 -13.30 32.06 -15.83
CA VAL A 819 -14.32 33.12 -15.73
C VAL A 819 -15.64 32.62 -16.31
N LEU A 820 -16.75 32.80 -15.57
CA LEU A 820 -18.09 32.46 -16.01
C LEU A 820 -18.48 33.32 -17.25
N LEU A 821 -19.11 32.69 -18.23
CA LEU A 821 -19.69 33.34 -19.37
C LEU A 821 -21.22 33.37 -19.29
N GLY A 822 -21.82 34.46 -19.74
CA GLY A 822 -23.27 34.55 -19.84
C GLY A 822 -23.82 33.69 -20.98
N THR A 823 -25.00 33.08 -20.74
CA THR A 823 -25.75 32.32 -21.74
C THR A 823 -27.22 32.67 -21.68
N ASP A 824 -27.93 32.59 -22.81
CA ASP A 824 -29.37 32.81 -22.90
C ASP A 824 -30.22 31.58 -22.56
N VAL A 825 -29.57 30.48 -22.20
CA VAL A 825 -30.22 29.19 -21.82
C VAL A 825 -29.82 28.77 -20.42
N SER A 826 -30.77 28.66 -19.51
CA SER A 826 -30.52 28.36 -18.09
C SER A 826 -29.90 26.99 -17.81
N GLY A 827 -30.06 26.01 -18.70
CA GLY A 827 -29.47 24.64 -18.58
C GLY A 827 -28.10 24.50 -19.23
N VAL A 828 -27.55 25.59 -19.79
CA VAL A 828 -26.23 25.56 -20.43
C VAL A 828 -25.23 26.29 -19.54
N TYR A 829 -24.17 25.59 -19.13
CA TYR A 829 -23.07 26.14 -18.37
C TYR A 829 -21.91 26.49 -19.31
N ALA A 830 -21.36 27.69 -19.18
CA ALA A 830 -20.25 28.14 -19.99
C ALA A 830 -19.23 28.97 -19.20
N TYR A 831 -17.95 28.69 -19.43
CA TYR A 831 -16.85 29.46 -18.85
C TYR A 831 -15.68 29.59 -19.82
N THR A 832 -14.85 30.60 -19.62
CA THR A 832 -13.58 30.74 -20.33
C THR A 832 -12.38 30.40 -19.47
N ARG A 833 -11.34 29.93 -20.15
CA ARG A 833 -9.97 29.75 -19.66
C ARG A 833 -9.08 30.76 -20.37
N PRO A 834 -8.94 31.95 -19.79
CA PRO A 834 -8.19 33.01 -20.45
C PRO A 834 -6.69 32.71 -20.49
N TYR A 835 -6.08 32.91 -21.65
CA TYR A 835 -4.64 32.87 -21.86
C TYR A 835 -4.27 33.87 -22.95
N PRO A 836 -3.20 34.66 -22.78
CA PRO A 836 -2.91 35.75 -23.72
C PRO A 836 -2.84 35.29 -25.19
N GLY A 837 -3.80 35.77 -26.02
CA GLY A 837 -3.88 35.46 -27.44
C GLY A 837 -4.52 34.12 -27.82
N VAL A 838 -4.73 33.19 -26.84
CA VAL A 838 -5.31 31.85 -27.08
C VAL A 838 -6.30 31.54 -25.97
N ASN A 839 -7.57 31.83 -26.14
CA ASN A 839 -8.56 31.68 -25.08
C ASN A 839 -9.37 30.38 -25.23
N GLY A 840 -9.45 29.57 -24.17
CA GLY A 840 -10.31 28.40 -24.12
C GLY A 840 -11.74 28.81 -23.73
N VAL A 841 -12.76 28.20 -24.34
CA VAL A 841 -14.16 28.31 -23.94
C VAL A 841 -14.78 26.93 -23.83
N VAL A 842 -15.35 26.62 -22.66
CA VAL A 842 -16.02 25.36 -22.39
C VAL A 842 -17.52 25.62 -22.30
N VAL A 843 -18.32 24.83 -23.00
CA VAL A 843 -19.79 24.89 -22.98
C VAL A 843 -20.33 23.48 -22.71
N ALA A 844 -21.20 23.34 -21.70
CA ALA A 844 -21.78 22.07 -21.28
C ALA A 844 -23.30 22.20 -21.12
N ASN A 845 -24.05 21.39 -21.83
CA ASN A 845 -25.51 21.29 -21.69
C ASN A 845 -25.86 20.35 -20.52
N ILE A 846 -26.10 20.92 -19.36
CA ILE A 846 -26.48 20.16 -18.14
C ILE A 846 -28.02 20.02 -18.09
N ASP A 847 -28.62 19.72 -19.23
CA ASP A 847 -30.06 19.52 -19.36
C ASP A 847 -30.36 18.31 -20.27
N GLY A 848 -31.56 17.78 -20.09
CA GLY A 848 -32.05 16.62 -20.87
C GLY A 848 -32.66 17.01 -22.24
N ALA A 849 -32.67 18.31 -22.58
CA ALA A 849 -33.17 18.81 -23.86
C ALA A 849 -32.00 19.32 -24.73
N PRO A 850 -32.12 19.26 -26.06
CA PRO A 850 -31.20 19.96 -26.93
C PRO A 850 -31.43 21.46 -26.90
N HIS A 851 -30.34 22.23 -27.02
CA HIS A 851 -30.39 23.69 -26.97
C HIS A 851 -29.53 24.33 -28.06
N ASP A 852 -30.05 25.44 -28.65
CA ASP A 852 -29.29 26.41 -29.44
C ASP A 852 -28.97 27.59 -28.52
N ALA A 853 -27.77 27.59 -27.96
CA ALA A 853 -27.36 28.59 -26.98
C ALA A 853 -26.52 29.71 -27.60
N LYS A 854 -26.66 30.91 -27.07
CA LYS A 854 -25.79 32.04 -27.34
C LYS A 854 -24.94 32.33 -26.12
N ILE A 855 -23.63 32.19 -26.30
CA ILE A 855 -22.64 32.44 -25.26
C ILE A 855 -22.06 33.84 -25.45
N THR A 856 -22.23 34.68 -24.43
CA THR A 856 -21.69 36.05 -24.47
C THR A 856 -20.19 36.03 -24.25
N LEU A 857 -19.42 36.44 -25.24
CA LEU A 857 -17.99 36.65 -25.16
C LEU A 857 -17.68 38.09 -24.84
N SER A 858 -16.69 38.37 -24.01
CA SER A 858 -16.30 39.74 -23.68
C SER A 858 -14.78 39.85 -23.49
N THR A 859 -14.23 40.94 -23.99
CA THR A 859 -12.84 41.36 -23.70
C THR A 859 -12.81 42.50 -22.67
N ILE A 860 -13.98 42.93 -22.17
CA ILE A 860 -14.13 44.01 -21.19
C ILE A 860 -14.22 43.42 -19.79
N GLY A 861 -13.56 44.04 -18.85
CA GLY A 861 -13.51 43.67 -17.46
C GLY A 861 -12.08 43.67 -16.93
N ASN A 862 -11.91 43.53 -15.62
CA ASN A 862 -10.59 43.42 -15.01
C ASN A 862 -10.52 42.24 -14.10
N PRO A 863 -9.85 41.11 -14.49
CA PRO A 863 -9.46 40.81 -15.87
C PRO A 863 -10.69 40.60 -16.76
N GLY A 864 -10.60 40.94 -18.06
CA GLY A 864 -11.63 40.55 -19.03
C GLY A 864 -11.73 39.04 -19.17
N PRO A 865 -12.92 38.47 -19.44
CA PRO A 865 -13.10 37.05 -19.59
C PRO A 865 -12.30 36.43 -20.75
N LEU A 866 -11.93 37.23 -21.77
CA LEU A 866 -11.03 36.88 -22.86
C LEU A 866 -9.88 37.88 -22.91
N VAL A 867 -8.64 37.45 -23.06
CA VAL A 867 -7.44 38.28 -22.97
C VAL A 867 -6.62 38.24 -24.25
N GLY A 868 -5.94 39.35 -24.56
CA GLY A 868 -5.07 39.44 -25.74
C GLY A 868 -5.84 39.51 -27.07
N LEU A 869 -7.15 39.80 -27.05
CA LEU A 869 -8.00 39.99 -28.22
C LEU A 869 -8.37 41.45 -28.33
N SER A 870 -8.46 41.97 -29.56
CA SER A 870 -8.71 43.38 -29.86
C SER A 870 -10.06 43.60 -30.54
N ASP A 871 -10.71 44.73 -30.23
CA ASP A 871 -11.96 45.15 -30.84
C ASP A 871 -11.79 45.39 -32.37
N GLY A 872 -12.78 45.05 -33.14
CA GLY A 872 -12.75 45.15 -34.60
C GLY A 872 -11.94 44.10 -35.35
N THR A 873 -11.19 43.26 -34.64
CA THR A 873 -10.43 42.14 -35.24
C THR A 873 -11.29 40.90 -35.29
N THR A 874 -11.23 40.17 -36.42
CA THR A 874 -11.92 38.88 -36.57
C THR A 874 -11.01 37.75 -36.13
N TYR A 875 -11.50 36.94 -35.22
CA TYR A 875 -10.86 35.76 -34.70
C TYR A 875 -11.60 34.49 -35.15
N VAL A 876 -10.95 33.32 -34.95
CA VAL A 876 -11.52 32.01 -35.26
C VAL A 876 -11.79 31.30 -33.96
N ALA A 877 -13.04 30.96 -33.70
CA ALA A 877 -13.43 30.02 -32.64
C ALA A 877 -13.48 28.60 -33.24
N THR A 878 -12.59 27.73 -32.82
CA THR A 878 -12.56 26.32 -33.29
C THR A 878 -13.12 25.41 -32.24
N ASP A 879 -14.20 24.67 -32.53
CA ASP A 879 -14.76 23.64 -31.67
C ASP A 879 -13.93 22.34 -31.76
N LEU A 880 -13.01 22.19 -30.86
CA LEU A 880 -12.11 21.03 -30.79
C LEU A 880 -12.85 19.73 -30.43
N TYR A 881 -13.98 19.85 -29.73
CA TYR A 881 -14.70 18.68 -29.24
C TYR A 881 -15.60 18.07 -30.33
N ASN A 882 -16.21 18.89 -31.20
CA ASN A 882 -17.16 18.46 -32.22
C ASN A 882 -16.59 18.57 -33.66
N GLY A 883 -15.39 18.05 -33.89
CA GLY A 883 -14.82 17.82 -35.22
C GLY A 883 -14.12 19.03 -35.83
N ASN A 884 -13.61 19.91 -34.98
CA ASN A 884 -12.82 21.08 -35.38
C ASN A 884 -13.57 22.07 -36.29
N THR A 885 -14.90 22.18 -36.10
CA THR A 885 -15.71 23.17 -36.81
C THR A 885 -15.36 24.60 -36.37
N THR A 886 -15.40 25.55 -37.28
CA THR A 886 -14.98 26.90 -36.99
C THR A 886 -16.14 27.90 -37.12
N GLN A 887 -16.08 28.94 -36.26
CA GLN A 887 -16.95 30.10 -36.33
C GLN A 887 -16.10 31.37 -36.23
N ALA A 888 -16.46 32.40 -37.03
CA ALA A 888 -15.84 33.69 -36.86
C ALA A 888 -16.41 34.42 -35.64
N VAL A 889 -15.52 35.09 -34.91
CA VAL A 889 -15.83 35.95 -33.75
C VAL A 889 -15.20 37.30 -33.97
N GLN A 890 -16.00 38.39 -33.87
CA GLN A 890 -15.51 39.76 -34.04
C GLN A 890 -16.12 40.67 -32.97
N PHE A 891 -15.29 41.15 -32.08
CA PHE A 891 -15.73 42.02 -31.00
C PHE A 891 -16.09 43.41 -31.51
N THR A 892 -17.24 43.89 -31.01
CA THR A 892 -17.69 45.25 -31.22
C THR A 892 -18.04 45.87 -29.87
N GLY A 893 -17.33 46.92 -29.48
CA GLY A 893 -17.42 47.44 -28.12
C GLY A 893 -17.00 46.39 -27.05
N GLY A 894 -16.08 45.51 -27.41
CA GLY A 894 -15.55 44.47 -26.55
C GLY A 894 -16.47 43.28 -26.34
N ILE A 895 -17.56 43.12 -27.06
CA ILE A 895 -18.55 42.04 -26.92
C ILE A 895 -18.80 41.36 -28.26
N ASP A 896 -18.95 40.02 -28.23
CA ASP A 896 -19.50 39.22 -29.33
C ASP A 896 -20.28 38.00 -28.77
N THR A 897 -20.89 37.24 -29.65
CA THR A 897 -21.72 36.07 -29.28
C THR A 897 -21.30 34.82 -30.04
N LEU A 898 -20.93 33.80 -29.30
CA LEU A 898 -20.68 32.48 -29.84
C LEU A 898 -21.99 31.67 -29.86
N LYS A 899 -22.39 31.13 -31.02
CA LYS A 899 -23.59 30.32 -31.19
C LYS A 899 -23.22 28.84 -31.14
N VAL A 900 -23.91 28.10 -30.30
CA VAL A 900 -23.59 26.68 -30.04
C VAL A 900 -24.88 25.87 -30.04
N SER A 901 -24.98 24.89 -30.95
CA SER A 901 -26.05 23.90 -30.93
C SER A 901 -25.59 22.67 -30.19
N LEU A 902 -26.25 22.33 -29.10
CA LEU A 902 -25.89 21.25 -28.20
C LEU A 902 -27.02 20.22 -28.15
N PRO A 903 -26.75 18.93 -28.40
CA PRO A 903 -27.72 17.88 -28.07
C PRO A 903 -27.95 17.80 -26.56
N ALA A 904 -28.98 17.06 -26.15
CA ALA A 904 -29.18 16.71 -24.75
C ALA A 904 -27.88 16.13 -24.18
N TYR A 905 -27.45 16.63 -23.03
CA TYR A 905 -26.17 16.25 -22.37
C TYR A 905 -24.91 16.49 -23.23
N GLY A 906 -24.99 17.35 -24.24
CA GLY A 906 -23.89 17.66 -25.15
C GLY A 906 -22.88 18.64 -24.57
N SER A 907 -21.73 18.71 -25.20
CA SER A 907 -20.65 19.67 -24.88
C SER A 907 -20.02 20.22 -26.13
N ALA A 908 -19.41 21.40 -26.00
CA ALA A 908 -18.55 22.02 -27.00
C ALA A 908 -17.34 22.66 -26.30
N VAL A 909 -16.17 22.59 -26.91
CA VAL A 909 -14.94 23.16 -26.37
C VAL A 909 -14.22 23.94 -27.46
N PHE A 910 -14.12 25.23 -27.29
CA PHE A 910 -13.50 26.09 -28.26
C PHE A 910 -12.13 26.60 -27.83
N VAL A 911 -11.28 26.82 -28.82
CA VAL A 911 -10.13 27.71 -28.73
C VAL A 911 -10.39 28.90 -29.65
N ILE A 912 -10.16 30.09 -29.12
CA ILE A 912 -10.38 31.36 -29.84
C ILE A 912 -9.04 32.10 -29.97
N ASP A 913 -8.57 32.23 -31.19
CA ASP A 913 -7.39 33.01 -31.59
C ASP A 913 -7.46 33.41 -33.10
N ASN A 914 -6.29 33.66 -33.71
CA ASN A 914 -6.21 34.12 -35.11
C ASN A 914 -6.24 32.97 -36.13
N VAL A 915 -6.23 31.70 -35.72
CA VAL A 915 -6.07 30.55 -36.63
C VAL A 915 -7.06 29.42 -36.28
N ALA A 916 -7.41 28.66 -37.31
CA ALA A 916 -8.16 27.44 -37.07
C ALA A 916 -7.25 26.35 -36.51
N HIS A 917 -7.78 25.57 -35.58
CA HIS A 917 -7.07 24.46 -34.88
C HIS A 917 -7.61 23.09 -35.31
N THR A 918 -6.77 22.07 -35.12
CA THR A 918 -7.17 20.69 -35.31
C THR A 918 -6.73 19.88 -34.07
N LEU A 919 -7.70 19.35 -33.35
CA LEU A 919 -7.38 18.40 -32.25
C LEU A 919 -6.84 17.11 -32.85
N VAL A 920 -5.62 16.74 -32.47
CA VAL A 920 -5.00 15.48 -32.88
C VAL A 920 -5.36 14.42 -31.85
N LEU A 921 -6.08 13.39 -32.29
CA LEU A 921 -6.42 12.24 -31.47
C LEU A 921 -5.58 11.04 -31.88
N PRO A 922 -4.65 10.57 -31.06
CA PRO A 922 -3.98 9.29 -31.30
C PRO A 922 -5.01 8.16 -31.38
N PRO A 923 -4.77 7.11 -32.20
CA PRO A 923 -5.63 5.94 -32.14
C PRO A 923 -5.60 5.36 -30.74
N LEU A 924 -6.78 4.99 -30.22
CA LEU A 924 -6.88 4.30 -28.94
C LEU A 924 -6.25 2.91 -29.10
N THR A 925 -5.05 2.73 -28.54
CA THR A 925 -4.30 1.47 -28.53
C THR A 925 -4.51 0.78 -27.19
N GLY A 926 -4.45 -0.56 -27.13
CA GLY A 926 -4.62 -1.31 -25.87
C GLY A 926 -6.04 -1.30 -25.33
N ILE A 927 -7.03 -0.79 -26.07
CA ILE A 927 -8.39 -1.22 -25.80
C ILE A 927 -8.33 -2.73 -26.05
N GLY A 928 -8.43 -3.48 -24.96
CA GLY A 928 -8.83 -4.89 -25.06
C GLY A 928 -10.23 -5.03 -25.60
N VAL A 929 -10.48 -4.56 -26.79
CA VAL A 929 -10.95 -5.51 -27.71
C VAL A 929 -9.81 -6.51 -27.63
N SER A 930 -10.02 -7.58 -26.87
CA SER A 930 -9.94 -8.82 -27.57
C SER A 930 -10.65 -8.52 -28.89
N ALA A 931 -9.95 -7.91 -29.83
CA ALA A 931 -10.05 -8.45 -31.15
C ALA A 931 -10.03 -9.89 -30.76
N SER A 932 -11.18 -10.56 -30.80
CA SER A 932 -11.18 -12.00 -30.82
C SER A 932 -9.83 -12.26 -31.40
N ILE A 933 -8.79 -12.52 -30.51
CA ILE A 933 -7.51 -12.94 -31.03
C ILE A 933 -7.97 -14.19 -31.65
N ALA A 934 -8.23 -14.08 -32.91
CA ALA A 934 -8.63 -15.19 -33.71
C ALA A 934 -7.58 -16.19 -33.34
N PRO A 935 -7.95 -17.28 -32.67
CA PRO A 935 -7.02 -18.12 -31.90
C PRO A 935 -5.78 -18.24 -32.75
N PRO A 936 -4.58 -18.05 -32.23
CA PRO A 936 -3.38 -17.82 -33.02
C PRO A 936 -3.44 -18.73 -34.24
N ARG A 937 -3.40 -18.20 -35.45
CA ARG A 937 -3.70 -18.99 -36.65
C ARG A 937 -2.76 -20.19 -36.78
N GLU A 938 -1.64 -20.15 -36.02
CA GLU A 938 -0.61 -21.18 -35.99
C GLU A 938 -0.11 -21.41 -34.56
N TYR A 939 0.39 -22.61 -34.31
CA TYR A 939 1.18 -22.87 -33.11
C TYR A 939 2.58 -22.29 -33.29
N SER A 940 3.13 -21.69 -32.25
CA SER A 940 4.50 -21.19 -32.29
C SER A 940 5.22 -21.38 -30.97
N LEU A 941 6.57 -21.52 -31.04
CA LEU A 941 7.45 -21.47 -29.89
C LEU A 941 8.51 -20.41 -30.17
N SER A 942 8.58 -19.38 -29.36
CA SER A 942 9.54 -18.28 -29.50
C SER A 942 10.92 -18.66 -28.91
N GLN A 943 11.97 -17.95 -29.33
CA GLN A 943 13.27 -18.03 -28.65
C GLN A 943 13.11 -17.45 -27.25
N ASN A 944 13.71 -18.14 -26.25
CA ASN A 944 13.74 -17.63 -24.89
C ASN A 944 14.51 -16.32 -24.79
N TYR A 945 14.10 -15.44 -23.91
CA TYR A 945 14.77 -14.17 -23.68
C TYR A 945 14.90 -13.89 -22.17
N PRO A 946 16.10 -13.48 -21.71
CA PRO A 946 17.35 -13.40 -22.45
C PRO A 946 17.91 -14.76 -22.87
N ASN A 947 18.79 -14.80 -23.92
CA ASN A 947 19.55 -15.96 -24.32
C ASN A 947 20.90 -15.51 -24.96
N PRO A 948 22.07 -15.73 -24.34
CA PRO A 948 22.28 -16.46 -23.10
C PRO A 948 21.59 -15.85 -21.88
N PHE A 949 21.31 -16.65 -20.80
CA PHE A 949 20.60 -16.21 -19.61
C PHE A 949 21.33 -16.59 -18.31
N ASN A 950 21.03 -15.86 -17.19
CA ASN A 950 21.60 -16.09 -15.87
C ASN A 950 20.67 -15.57 -14.76
N PRO A 951 20.18 -16.35 -13.80
CA PRO A 951 19.89 -17.79 -13.97
C PRO A 951 18.50 -18.01 -14.57
N ALA A 952 17.71 -16.96 -14.83
CA ALA A 952 16.32 -17.05 -15.30
C ALA A 952 16.15 -16.57 -16.74
N THR A 953 15.18 -17.17 -17.43
CA THR A 953 14.77 -16.77 -18.78
C THR A 953 13.28 -16.99 -18.98
N THR A 954 12.68 -16.24 -19.92
CA THR A 954 11.26 -16.35 -20.27
C THR A 954 11.10 -17.04 -21.63
N ILE A 955 10.20 -18.02 -21.69
CA ILE A 955 9.81 -18.76 -22.89
C ILE A 955 8.38 -18.38 -23.26
N SER A 956 8.19 -17.86 -24.49
CA SER A 956 6.86 -17.52 -25.03
C SER A 956 6.43 -18.50 -26.09
N TYR A 957 5.14 -18.84 -26.13
CA TYR A 957 4.57 -19.76 -27.14
C TYR A 957 3.10 -19.45 -27.42
N GLN A 958 2.60 -19.95 -28.52
CA GLN A 958 1.20 -19.76 -28.95
C GLN A 958 0.52 -21.11 -29.23
N ILE A 959 -0.75 -21.20 -28.87
CA ILE A 959 -1.59 -22.37 -29.04
C ILE A 959 -2.79 -21.99 -29.89
N ARG A 960 -2.90 -22.66 -31.08
CA ARG A 960 -3.97 -22.42 -32.07
C ARG A 960 -5.34 -22.93 -31.62
N SER A 961 -5.39 -24.05 -30.96
CA SER A 961 -6.63 -24.69 -30.50
C SER A 961 -6.46 -25.24 -29.09
N ALA A 962 -7.53 -25.21 -28.31
CA ALA A 962 -7.54 -25.74 -26.96
C ALA A 962 -7.15 -27.22 -26.92
N GLY A 963 -6.26 -27.61 -25.99
CA GLY A 963 -5.76 -28.97 -25.89
C GLY A 963 -4.76 -29.17 -24.76
N GLY A 964 -4.30 -30.40 -24.61
CA GLY A 964 -3.21 -30.76 -23.73
C GLY A 964 -1.89 -30.15 -24.23
N VAL A 965 -1.19 -29.44 -23.34
CA VAL A 965 0.08 -28.78 -23.66
C VAL A 965 1.15 -29.22 -22.68
N THR A 966 2.33 -29.55 -23.23
CA THR A 966 3.53 -29.80 -22.44
C THR A 966 4.66 -28.90 -22.91
N LEU A 967 5.36 -28.27 -21.96
CA LEU A 967 6.62 -27.56 -22.17
C LEU A 967 7.67 -28.14 -21.24
N ARG A 968 8.70 -28.77 -21.81
CA ARG A 968 9.76 -29.44 -21.06
C ARG A 968 11.13 -28.93 -21.44
N VAL A 969 12.06 -28.98 -20.49
CA VAL A 969 13.45 -28.62 -20.69
C VAL A 969 14.33 -29.88 -20.62
N TYR A 970 15.28 -29.98 -21.52
CA TYR A 970 16.20 -31.11 -21.66
C TYR A 970 17.65 -30.65 -21.62
N ASP A 971 18.53 -31.49 -21.13
CA ASP A 971 19.97 -31.31 -21.29
C ASP A 971 20.46 -31.74 -22.70
N LEU A 972 21.78 -31.60 -22.94
CA LEU A 972 22.37 -31.97 -24.24
C LEU A 972 22.28 -33.48 -24.56
N LEU A 973 22.06 -34.32 -23.54
CA LEU A 973 21.89 -35.76 -23.73
C LEU A 973 20.42 -36.16 -23.89
N GLY A 974 19.51 -35.20 -23.94
CA GLY A 974 18.06 -35.41 -24.07
C GLY A 974 17.34 -35.85 -22.82
N ARG A 975 17.96 -35.75 -21.64
CA ARG A 975 17.34 -36.06 -20.35
C ARG A 975 16.47 -34.92 -19.94
N ASP A 976 15.28 -35.20 -19.41
CA ASP A 976 14.32 -34.23 -18.89
C ASP A 976 14.89 -33.59 -17.61
N VAL A 977 15.06 -32.27 -17.58
CA VAL A 977 15.59 -31.52 -16.43
C VAL A 977 14.55 -30.63 -15.77
N ALA A 978 13.48 -30.29 -16.48
CA ALA A 978 12.34 -29.55 -15.91
C ALA A 978 11.09 -29.68 -16.77
N MET A 979 9.93 -29.79 -16.10
CA MET A 979 8.60 -29.67 -16.72
C MET A 979 8.00 -28.32 -16.33
N LEU A 980 7.84 -27.42 -17.32
CA LEU A 980 7.35 -26.07 -17.09
C LEU A 980 5.83 -25.95 -17.27
N VAL A 981 5.24 -26.80 -18.13
CA VAL A 981 3.82 -26.88 -18.39
C VAL A 981 3.43 -28.34 -18.65
N ASN A 982 2.32 -28.78 -18.06
CA ASN A 982 1.67 -30.05 -18.33
C ASN A 982 0.18 -29.94 -17.94
N GLU A 983 -0.57 -29.22 -18.77
CA GLU A 983 -1.96 -28.90 -18.46
C GLU A 983 -2.79 -28.73 -19.74
N TYR A 984 -4.11 -28.78 -19.62
CA TYR A 984 -5.01 -28.38 -20.69
C TYR A 984 -5.08 -26.84 -20.76
N GLN A 985 -4.74 -26.29 -21.95
CA GLN A 985 -4.76 -24.84 -22.17
C GLN A 985 -5.72 -24.46 -23.28
N ALA A 986 -6.39 -23.32 -23.17
CA ALA A 986 -7.21 -22.73 -24.21
C ALA A 986 -6.32 -22.23 -25.38
N ALA A 987 -6.93 -21.95 -26.54
CA ALA A 987 -6.23 -21.25 -27.62
C ALA A 987 -5.80 -19.85 -27.14
N GLY A 988 -4.51 -19.48 -27.32
CA GLY A 988 -3.95 -18.23 -26.79
C GLY A 988 -2.44 -18.15 -26.88
N SER A 989 -1.89 -17.03 -26.40
CA SER A 989 -0.45 -16.79 -26.22
C SER A 989 -0.08 -16.92 -24.76
N TYR A 990 1.05 -17.60 -24.47
CA TYR A 990 1.50 -17.96 -23.14
C TYR A 990 2.96 -17.64 -22.94
N THR A 991 3.32 -17.37 -21.68
CA THR A 991 4.72 -17.20 -21.26
C THR A 991 4.99 -18.02 -20.01
N LYS A 992 6.22 -18.59 -19.91
CA LYS A 992 6.67 -19.28 -18.69
C LYS A 992 8.12 -18.88 -18.40
N THR A 993 8.37 -18.52 -17.15
CA THR A 993 9.74 -18.28 -16.68
C THR A 993 10.38 -19.60 -16.26
N PHE A 994 11.61 -19.80 -16.67
CA PHE A 994 12.45 -20.94 -16.28
C PHE A 994 13.63 -20.44 -15.44
N ASP A 995 13.70 -20.90 -14.20
CA ASP A 995 14.84 -20.69 -13.31
C ASP A 995 15.77 -21.89 -13.33
N ALA A 996 16.96 -21.67 -13.84
CA ALA A 996 18.03 -22.66 -13.94
C ALA A 996 19.12 -22.48 -12.86
N SER A 997 18.81 -21.84 -11.72
CA SER A 997 19.78 -21.60 -10.63
C SER A 997 20.48 -22.87 -10.15
N ARG A 998 19.82 -24.03 -10.23
CA ARG A 998 20.34 -25.35 -9.82
C ARG A 998 21.03 -26.13 -10.94
N LEU A 999 21.08 -25.62 -12.15
CA LEU A 999 21.69 -26.28 -13.30
C LEU A 999 23.09 -25.72 -13.57
N SER A 1000 23.96 -26.49 -14.18
CA SER A 1000 25.29 -26.05 -14.60
C SER A 1000 25.22 -25.17 -15.84
N SER A 1001 26.18 -24.23 -15.99
CA SER A 1001 26.33 -23.47 -17.24
C SER A 1001 26.48 -24.43 -18.45
N GLY A 1002 25.79 -24.10 -19.55
CA GLY A 1002 25.80 -24.96 -20.72
C GLY A 1002 24.60 -24.79 -21.63
N GLY A 1003 24.52 -25.65 -22.68
CA GLY A 1003 23.40 -25.68 -23.61
C GLY A 1003 22.26 -26.55 -23.09
N TYR A 1004 21.03 -26.09 -23.25
CA TYR A 1004 19.81 -26.82 -22.97
C TYR A 1004 18.84 -26.70 -24.14
N PHE A 1005 17.87 -27.60 -24.22
CA PHE A 1005 16.77 -27.53 -25.17
C PHE A 1005 15.43 -27.41 -24.41
N TYR A 1006 14.51 -26.69 -24.97
CA TYR A 1006 13.11 -26.73 -24.50
C TYR A 1006 12.19 -27.09 -25.66
N ARG A 1007 11.20 -27.94 -25.35
CA ARG A 1007 10.26 -28.50 -26.33
C ARG A 1007 8.81 -28.21 -25.89
N LEU A 1008 8.10 -27.57 -26.80
CA LEU A 1008 6.64 -27.43 -26.71
C LEU A 1008 5.99 -28.54 -27.52
N GLN A 1009 4.99 -29.19 -26.91
CA GLN A 1009 4.09 -30.11 -27.59
C GLN A 1009 2.64 -29.69 -27.28
N ALA A 1010 1.84 -29.50 -28.33
CA ALA A 1010 0.42 -29.14 -28.24
C ALA A 1010 -0.35 -29.90 -29.34
N GLY A 1011 -1.05 -30.97 -28.95
CA GLY A 1011 -1.62 -31.93 -29.91
C GLY A 1011 -0.55 -32.56 -30.81
N SER A 1012 -0.68 -32.41 -32.12
CA SER A 1012 0.31 -32.88 -33.10
C SER A 1012 1.47 -31.91 -33.32
N PHE A 1013 1.40 -30.69 -32.83
CA PHE A 1013 2.48 -29.71 -32.95
C PHE A 1013 3.59 -29.99 -31.94
N VAL A 1014 4.82 -30.10 -32.45
CA VAL A 1014 6.04 -30.23 -31.66
C VAL A 1014 7.07 -29.26 -32.19
N ASN A 1015 7.64 -28.42 -31.33
CA ASN A 1015 8.75 -27.54 -31.68
C ASN A 1015 9.79 -27.53 -30.55
N THR A 1016 11.06 -27.45 -30.92
CA THR A 1016 12.19 -27.48 -29.96
C THR A 1016 13.16 -26.36 -30.29
N LYS A 1017 13.60 -25.64 -29.24
CA LYS A 1017 14.60 -24.59 -29.37
C LYS A 1017 15.73 -24.78 -28.38
N LYS A 1018 16.89 -24.20 -28.70
CA LYS A 1018 18.11 -24.23 -27.87
C LYS A 1018 18.18 -22.96 -27.03
N MET A 1019 18.62 -23.08 -25.78
CA MET A 1019 18.98 -21.98 -24.89
C MET A 1019 20.35 -22.20 -24.25
N VAL A 1020 21.00 -21.14 -23.82
CA VAL A 1020 22.34 -21.17 -23.22
C VAL A 1020 22.28 -20.52 -21.83
N LEU A 1021 22.61 -21.31 -20.82
CA LEU A 1021 22.80 -20.83 -19.46
C LEU A 1021 24.25 -20.41 -19.27
N ALA A 1022 24.50 -19.17 -18.92
CA ALA A 1022 25.82 -18.61 -18.66
C ALA A 1022 25.87 -18.02 -17.26
N LYS A 1023 26.26 -18.82 -16.27
CA LYS A 1023 26.50 -18.37 -14.91
C LYS A 1023 27.85 -17.67 -14.78
#